data_93ee391bf055aacb9a5b32d8dafcd152
#
_entry.id   93ee391bf055aacb9a5b32d8dafcd152
#
_cell.length_a   1.000
_cell.length_b   1.000
_cell.length_c   1.000
_cell.angle_alpha   90.00
_cell.angle_beta   90.00
_cell.angle_gamma   90.00
#
_symmetry.space_group_name_H-M   'P 1'
#
loop_
_entity.id
_entity.type
_entity.pdbx_description
1 polymer ?
#
loop_
_entity_poly.entity_id
_entity_poly.type
_entity_poly.pdbx_seq_one_letter_code
_entity_poly.pdbx_strand_id
1 'polypeptide(L)'
;AYVFGLSVLTSHLLRGARIVLNEASVVDPCFWDRAERSRVTSFAGVPYTFELLERLDIDAHLDRLPQLRQITQAGGRLSAAAVARWVTRALDRGFDFTVMYGQSEATARMCIARTPTLIDNPSCVGRPVAGAHVRIDVTAPEAAPTRPPTASRSHGVDVGELVFTGRNVMLGYAETAADLALGRTTDELRTGDLATIDPQGRIEIVGRARRFAKVLGLRIDLQRLEDTLQCAALELHALSDDRTITMLIAPTPQTARWTPPPDTAEITRRAAAATGLPPGAFQVLFVETLPRTSAGKVDGAAAQELAATMATRHARAAIDGSTSLGTPATADDLRALMAQRLHRPDATLDDSFVSLGGDSLSYVELSVALESALGTLPDGWQHRTIRELAARAASDSPSTARRGAFALRRVDSTIVLRALAIIAIVGSHIEAFDFRGGAHLLVAIVGYNLARFQLVDVERRARVRRMCSAIATVAVPSVLWLWAYVVLSDRVEWPSAVLMNTLVGSVDWTPAWQFWFIEALIYLLVGVTLLLAMPWFDRAERRWPFALPLALLAVGLLARYDVFVGETGKMHLFTPASVAWLLALGWAIQRGPAWWQRALLTAIVIITVPGFSANPDRVHFVLAGLLVLIWLPSVRVPSHVVRPLAVIASASLWIYLTHWAVFPPLRPTSDWLALVACIVVGIAASMAWNLVDARARSAWRKRQANEVERARPLVQSTV
;
A
#
# COMPACT_ATOMS: atom_id res chain seq x y z
N ALA A 1 10.15 -1.80 40.33
CA ALA A 1 11.14 -2.89 40.51
C ALA A 1 10.65 -4.10 39.70
N TYR A 2 11.51 -4.69 38.91
CA TYR A 2 11.25 -5.92 38.15
C TYR A 2 12.24 -7.03 38.61
N VAL A 3 12.03 -8.27 38.15
CA VAL A 3 12.72 -9.45 38.71
C VAL A 3 14.25 -9.29 38.71
N PHE A 4 14.88 -8.68 37.74
CA PHE A 4 16.33 -8.47 37.75
C PHE A 4 16.76 -7.56 38.89
N GLY A 5 16.10 -6.39 39.07
CA GLY A 5 16.40 -5.50 40.20
C GLY A 5 16.17 -6.14 41.53
N LEU A 6 15.09 -6.93 41.69
CA LEU A 6 14.82 -7.69 42.89
C LEU A 6 15.92 -8.75 43.14
N SER A 7 16.40 -9.44 42.10
CA SER A 7 17.47 -10.42 42.22
C SER A 7 18.82 -9.79 42.64
N VAL A 8 19.11 -8.55 42.20
CA VAL A 8 20.27 -7.77 42.66
C VAL A 8 20.11 -7.45 44.15
N LEU A 9 18.96 -6.89 44.52
CA LEU A 9 18.66 -6.56 45.94
C LEU A 9 18.83 -7.78 46.87
N THR A 10 18.12 -8.85 46.57
CA THR A 10 18.10 -10.03 47.44
C THR A 10 19.47 -10.72 47.53
N SER A 11 20.21 -10.83 46.41
CA SER A 11 21.54 -11.47 46.43
C SER A 11 22.57 -10.66 47.21
N HIS A 12 22.50 -9.35 47.20
CA HIS A 12 23.40 -8.46 47.95
C HIS A 12 23.05 -8.48 49.43
N LEU A 13 21.75 -8.43 49.78
CA LEU A 13 21.30 -8.56 51.19
C LEU A 13 21.71 -9.88 51.79
N LEU A 14 21.53 -10.99 51.07
CA LEU A 14 21.91 -12.34 51.50
C LEU A 14 23.42 -12.44 51.78
N ARG A 15 24.24 -11.65 51.13
CA ARG A 15 25.72 -11.58 51.35
C ARG A 15 26.13 -10.52 52.34
N GLY A 16 25.17 -9.82 52.97
CA GLY A 16 25.46 -8.76 53.91
C GLY A 16 26.10 -7.52 53.27
N ALA A 17 25.93 -7.34 51.96
CA ALA A 17 26.47 -6.20 51.27
C ALA A 17 25.65 -4.93 51.54
N ARG A 18 26.32 -3.79 51.64
CA ARG A 18 25.67 -2.48 51.70
C ARG A 18 25.08 -2.14 50.36
N ILE A 19 23.80 -1.74 50.31
CA ILE A 19 23.11 -1.31 49.12
C ILE A 19 22.95 0.21 49.12
N VAL A 20 23.35 0.85 48.07
CA VAL A 20 23.19 2.30 47.85
C VAL A 20 21.96 2.52 46.97
N LEU A 21 20.85 2.96 47.57
CA LEU A 21 19.64 3.32 46.86
C LEU A 21 19.84 4.70 46.21
N ASN A 22 19.50 4.77 44.91
CA ASN A 22 19.65 6.01 44.15
C ASN A 22 18.44 6.17 43.20
N GLU A 23 17.82 7.33 43.23
CA GLU A 23 16.72 7.71 42.34
C GLU A 23 17.19 8.51 41.12
N ALA A 24 18.43 9.02 41.17
CA ALA A 24 19.02 9.80 40.10
C ALA A 24 19.36 8.90 38.91
N SER A 25 19.15 9.42 37.70
CA SER A 25 19.57 8.74 36.44
C SER A 25 21.10 8.70 36.35
N VAL A 26 21.62 7.73 35.61
CA VAL A 26 23.08 7.61 35.35
C VAL A 26 23.65 8.82 34.58
N VAL A 27 22.81 9.63 33.95
CA VAL A 27 23.21 10.89 33.28
C VAL A 27 23.27 12.08 34.26
N ASP A 28 22.78 11.92 35.48
CA ASP A 28 22.81 12.97 36.51
C ASP A 28 24.17 12.92 37.23
N PRO A 29 24.89 14.06 37.34
CA PRO A 29 26.14 14.14 38.14
C PRO A 29 25.99 13.62 39.56
N CYS A 30 24.83 13.83 40.20
CA CYS A 30 24.56 13.35 41.55
C CYS A 30 24.63 11.83 41.70
N PHE A 31 24.38 11.09 40.62
CA PHE A 31 24.54 9.62 40.60
C PHE A 31 26.01 9.25 40.87
N TRP A 32 26.93 9.87 40.14
CA TRP A 32 28.36 9.57 40.21
C TRP A 32 28.96 10.06 41.51
N ASP A 33 28.57 11.23 41.99
CA ASP A 33 29.01 11.77 43.29
C ASP A 33 28.59 10.86 44.46
N ARG A 34 27.39 10.30 44.38
CA ARG A 34 26.92 9.34 45.38
C ARG A 34 27.67 8.00 45.28
N ALA A 35 27.91 7.53 44.06
CA ALA A 35 28.66 6.29 43.80
C ALA A 35 30.09 6.39 44.37
N GLU A 36 30.78 7.48 44.10
CA GLU A 36 32.14 7.77 44.59
C GLU A 36 32.18 7.85 46.14
N ARG A 37 31.33 8.70 46.74
CA ARG A 37 31.25 8.84 48.19
C ARG A 37 30.89 7.53 48.91
N SER A 38 30.06 6.72 48.28
CA SER A 38 29.65 5.42 48.83
C SER A 38 30.66 4.32 48.56
N ARG A 39 31.71 4.62 47.78
CA ARG A 39 32.76 3.64 47.39
C ARG A 39 32.17 2.40 46.77
N VAL A 40 31.29 2.54 45.76
CA VAL A 40 30.57 1.44 45.14
C VAL A 40 31.56 0.48 44.49
N THR A 41 31.34 -0.83 44.72
CA THR A 41 32.15 -1.89 44.13
C THR A 41 31.46 -2.61 42.97
N SER A 42 30.15 -2.45 42.85
CA SER A 42 29.39 -3.01 41.71
C SER A 42 28.16 -2.17 41.39
N PHE A 43 27.76 -2.17 40.11
CA PHE A 43 26.43 -1.73 39.73
C PHE A 43 25.86 -2.58 38.60
N ALA A 44 24.54 -2.53 38.46
CA ALA A 44 23.79 -3.35 37.50
C ALA A 44 23.00 -2.44 36.57
N GLY A 45 23.01 -2.74 35.29
CA GLY A 45 22.28 -1.99 34.26
C GLY A 45 21.51 -2.89 33.30
N VAL A 46 20.52 -2.28 32.68
CA VAL A 46 19.79 -2.83 31.50
C VAL A 46 20.34 -2.21 30.22
N PRO A 47 20.07 -2.74 29.02
CA PRO A 47 20.62 -2.15 27.79
C PRO A 47 20.44 -0.65 27.69
N TYR A 48 19.28 -0.13 28.05
CA TYR A 48 19.02 1.31 28.06
C TYR A 48 19.96 2.10 29.00
N THR A 49 20.34 1.51 30.14
CA THR A 49 21.34 2.14 31.02
C THR A 49 22.68 2.30 30.31
N PHE A 50 23.11 1.31 29.57
CA PHE A 50 24.36 1.34 28.81
C PHE A 50 24.30 2.31 27.63
N GLU A 51 23.16 2.44 26.97
CA GLU A 51 22.93 3.48 25.95
C GLU A 51 23.08 4.89 26.54
N LEU A 52 22.55 5.12 27.75
CA LEU A 52 22.73 6.40 28.44
C LEU A 52 24.18 6.65 28.84
N LEU A 53 24.89 5.63 29.32
CA LEU A 53 26.28 5.72 29.71
C LEU A 53 27.19 6.01 28.50
N GLU A 54 26.92 5.48 27.33
CA GLU A 54 27.69 5.78 26.10
C GLU A 54 27.52 7.25 25.61
N ARG A 55 26.57 8.01 26.17
CA ARG A 55 26.38 9.44 25.88
C ARG A 55 27.20 10.35 26.76
N LEU A 56 27.78 9.79 27.80
CA LEU A 56 28.63 10.51 28.75
C LEU A 56 30.11 10.30 28.38
N ASP A 57 30.97 11.14 28.95
CA ASP A 57 32.37 10.78 29.09
C ASP A 57 32.49 9.72 30.21
N ILE A 58 32.05 8.47 29.84
CA ILE A 58 31.96 7.40 30.81
C ILE A 58 33.31 7.02 31.40
N ASP A 59 34.36 7.19 30.64
CA ASP A 59 35.71 6.82 31.03
C ASP A 59 36.17 7.74 32.20
N ALA A 60 35.94 9.05 32.16
CA ALA A 60 36.18 9.97 33.27
C ALA A 60 35.34 9.62 34.50
N HIS A 61 34.10 9.16 34.33
CA HIS A 61 33.29 8.75 35.47
C HIS A 61 33.74 7.43 36.12
N LEU A 62 34.19 6.44 35.30
CA LEU A 62 34.74 5.20 35.82
C LEU A 62 36.05 5.39 36.56
N ASP A 63 36.88 6.33 36.13
CA ASP A 63 38.15 6.68 36.80
C ASP A 63 37.94 7.23 38.23
N ARG A 64 36.76 7.81 38.53
CA ARG A 64 36.34 8.22 39.87
C ARG A 64 35.95 7.06 40.79
N LEU A 65 35.85 5.81 40.23
CA LEU A 65 35.41 4.63 40.97
C LEU A 65 36.52 3.57 41.09
N PRO A 66 37.67 3.84 41.73
CA PRO A 66 38.81 2.93 41.77
C PRO A 66 38.55 1.64 42.52
N GLN A 67 37.41 1.52 43.23
CA GLN A 67 37.00 0.33 43.95
C GLN A 67 35.96 -0.52 43.18
N LEU A 68 35.60 -0.11 41.98
CA LEU A 68 34.70 -0.83 41.15
C LEU A 68 35.30 -2.19 40.76
N ARG A 69 34.56 -3.26 41.03
CA ARG A 69 34.98 -4.65 40.78
C ARG A 69 34.12 -5.34 39.74
N GLN A 70 32.87 -4.89 39.56
CA GLN A 70 31.95 -5.56 38.68
C GLN A 70 30.87 -4.59 38.14
N ILE A 71 30.60 -4.74 36.85
CA ILE A 71 29.41 -4.20 36.19
C ILE A 71 28.62 -5.35 35.61
N THR A 72 27.30 -5.40 35.86
CA THR A 72 26.45 -6.48 35.37
C THR A 72 25.38 -5.93 34.42
N GLN A 73 25.17 -6.63 33.32
CA GLN A 73 24.15 -6.33 32.34
C GLN A 73 23.15 -7.49 32.26
N ALA A 74 21.86 -7.17 32.31
CA ALA A 74 20.79 -8.13 32.05
C ALA A 74 19.50 -7.42 31.61
N GLY A 75 18.43 -8.20 31.41
CA GLY A 75 17.12 -7.66 31.15
C GLY A 75 16.83 -7.33 29.66
N GLY A 76 17.77 -7.57 28.77
CA GLY A 76 17.65 -7.42 27.33
C GLY A 76 18.97 -7.69 26.64
N ARG A 77 18.98 -7.77 25.29
CA ARG A 77 20.21 -7.97 24.51
C ARG A 77 20.96 -6.67 24.38
N LEU A 78 22.25 -6.68 24.71
CA LEU A 78 23.19 -5.65 24.36
C LEU A 78 23.91 -6.07 23.05
N SER A 79 24.16 -5.13 22.12
CA SER A 79 24.82 -5.49 20.88
C SER A 79 26.26 -6.01 21.12
N ALA A 80 26.72 -6.96 20.30
CA ALA A 80 28.07 -7.52 20.40
C ALA A 80 29.15 -6.43 20.39
N ALA A 81 28.99 -5.38 19.57
CA ALA A 81 29.91 -4.25 19.52
C ALA A 81 29.93 -3.45 20.84
N ALA A 82 28.79 -3.27 21.49
CA ALA A 82 28.73 -2.60 22.79
C ALA A 82 29.35 -3.48 23.87
N VAL A 83 29.07 -4.79 23.87
CA VAL A 83 29.71 -5.75 24.80
C VAL A 83 31.23 -5.72 24.65
N ALA A 84 31.74 -5.73 23.41
CA ALA A 84 33.19 -5.66 23.17
C ALA A 84 33.83 -4.39 23.73
N ARG A 85 33.19 -3.21 23.54
CA ARG A 85 33.66 -1.95 24.14
C ARG A 85 33.70 -1.98 25.67
N TRP A 86 32.66 -2.54 26.30
CA TRP A 86 32.60 -2.66 27.75
C TRP A 86 33.61 -3.68 28.28
N VAL A 87 33.88 -4.75 27.56
CA VAL A 87 34.96 -5.71 27.86
C VAL A 87 36.33 -5.04 27.81
N THR A 88 36.62 -4.22 26.80
CA THR A 88 37.86 -3.45 26.74
C THR A 88 38.01 -2.53 27.94
N ARG A 89 36.98 -1.74 28.29
CA ARG A 89 36.98 -0.87 29.48
C ARG A 89 37.21 -1.65 30.78
N ALA A 90 36.63 -2.86 30.86
CA ALA A 90 36.77 -3.72 32.02
C ALA A 90 38.22 -4.20 32.20
N LEU A 91 38.87 -4.59 31.10
CA LEU A 91 40.28 -5.03 31.08
C LEU A 91 41.23 -3.86 31.45
N ASP A 92 41.01 -2.69 30.88
CA ASP A 92 41.82 -1.51 31.10
C ASP A 92 41.79 -1.00 32.57
N ARG A 93 40.63 -1.20 33.26
CA ARG A 93 40.38 -0.70 34.62
C ARG A 93 40.33 -1.78 35.70
N GLY A 94 40.49 -3.04 35.35
CA GLY A 94 40.56 -4.14 36.30
C GLY A 94 39.22 -4.51 36.98
N PHE A 95 38.08 -4.25 36.36
CA PHE A 95 36.78 -4.74 36.82
C PHE A 95 36.25 -5.86 35.91
N ASP A 96 35.29 -6.65 36.38
CA ASP A 96 34.63 -7.70 35.59
C ASP A 96 33.34 -7.15 34.95
N PHE A 97 33.20 -7.33 33.64
CA PHE A 97 31.97 -7.07 32.91
C PHE A 97 31.22 -8.38 32.70
N THR A 98 29.98 -8.46 33.20
CA THR A 98 29.20 -9.67 33.22
C THR A 98 27.90 -9.49 32.46
N VAL A 99 27.66 -10.28 31.43
CA VAL A 99 26.38 -10.38 30.72
C VAL A 99 25.59 -11.54 31.30
N MET A 100 24.31 -11.31 31.59
CA MET A 100 23.41 -12.32 32.15
C MET A 100 22.14 -12.43 31.30
N TYR A 101 21.74 -13.67 31.05
CA TYR A 101 20.48 -14.01 30.42
C TYR A 101 19.55 -14.64 31.44
N GLY A 102 18.25 -14.30 31.37
CA GLY A 102 17.22 -14.93 32.18
C GLY A 102 15.84 -14.30 31.98
N GLN A 103 14.85 -15.03 32.49
CA GLN A 103 13.43 -14.64 32.46
C GLN A 103 12.88 -14.62 33.88
N SER A 104 11.71 -13.97 34.08
CA SER A 104 11.03 -13.91 35.37
C SER A 104 10.67 -15.30 35.88
N GLU A 105 10.33 -16.17 34.95
CA GLU A 105 9.95 -17.57 35.16
C GLU A 105 11.10 -18.46 35.70
N ALA A 106 12.35 -17.95 35.68
CA ALA A 106 13.52 -18.60 36.22
C ALA A 106 14.39 -17.66 37.08
N THR A 107 13.75 -16.77 37.84
CA THR A 107 14.38 -15.86 38.82
C THR A 107 15.47 -14.94 38.24
N ALA A 108 15.32 -14.50 37.00
CA ALA A 108 16.14 -13.53 36.28
C ALA A 108 17.59 -13.94 35.96
N ARG A 109 18.10 -15.07 36.39
CA ARG A 109 19.47 -15.55 36.14
C ARG A 109 19.48 -17.02 35.72
N MET A 110 19.57 -17.21 34.43
CA MET A 110 19.65 -18.55 33.80
C MET A 110 21.05 -18.85 33.31
N CYS A 111 21.68 -17.89 32.63
CA CYS A 111 23.03 -18.03 32.09
C CYS A 111 23.85 -16.80 32.44
N ILE A 112 25.19 -16.98 32.52
CA ILE A 112 26.16 -15.94 32.88
C ILE A 112 27.39 -16.05 31.98
N ALA A 113 27.75 -14.93 31.35
CA ALA A 113 29.02 -14.73 30.65
C ALA A 113 29.85 -13.66 31.36
N ARG A 114 31.09 -13.95 31.70
CA ARG A 114 32.04 -13.02 32.32
C ARG A 114 33.05 -12.52 31.31
N THR A 115 33.82 -11.50 31.66
CA THR A 115 34.83 -10.88 30.80
C THR A 115 35.66 -11.90 30.02
N PRO A 116 36.27 -12.95 30.60
CA PRO A 116 37.10 -13.91 29.82
C PRO A 116 36.31 -14.61 28.70
N THR A 117 35.03 -14.93 28.95
CA THR A 117 34.17 -15.58 27.94
C THR A 117 33.75 -14.60 26.86
N LEU A 118 33.52 -13.33 27.23
CA LEU A 118 33.05 -12.28 26.33
C LEU A 118 34.18 -11.72 25.40
N ILE A 119 35.44 -11.91 25.76
CA ILE A 119 36.59 -11.62 24.86
C ILE A 119 36.49 -12.50 23.61
N ASP A 120 36.26 -13.80 23.79
CA ASP A 120 36.18 -14.76 22.70
C ASP A 120 34.90 -14.68 21.89
N ASN A 121 33.78 -14.41 22.59
CA ASN A 121 32.44 -14.33 21.96
C ASN A 121 31.56 -13.25 22.64
N PRO A 122 31.58 -12.02 22.15
CA PRO A 122 30.76 -10.93 22.69
C PRO A 122 29.24 -11.12 22.51
N SER A 123 28.81 -12.06 21.65
CA SER A 123 27.40 -12.36 21.37
C SER A 123 26.81 -13.35 22.35
N CYS A 124 27.64 -14.12 23.07
CA CYS A 124 27.17 -15.17 23.94
C CYS A 124 26.59 -14.63 25.26
N VAL A 125 25.67 -15.39 25.85
CA VAL A 125 25.13 -15.16 27.19
C VAL A 125 25.76 -16.07 28.25
N GLY A 126 26.79 -16.82 27.85
CA GLY A 126 27.58 -17.68 28.72
C GLY A 126 27.03 -19.09 28.92
N ARG A 127 27.26 -19.61 30.10
CA ARG A 127 26.85 -20.97 30.51
C ARG A 127 25.72 -20.91 31.54
N PRO A 128 24.92 -22.00 31.68
CA PRO A 128 23.89 -22.05 32.69
C PRO A 128 24.49 -21.93 34.11
N VAL A 129 23.69 -21.36 35.00
CA VAL A 129 24.07 -21.25 36.43
C VAL A 129 24.24 -22.64 37.05
N ALA A 130 25.00 -22.74 38.15
CA ALA A 130 25.27 -24.01 38.83
C ALA A 130 23.97 -24.75 39.22
N GLY A 131 23.89 -26.02 38.85
CA GLY A 131 22.73 -26.91 39.14
C GLY A 131 21.56 -26.68 38.13
N ALA A 132 21.78 -25.92 37.07
CA ALA A 132 20.85 -25.81 35.96
C ALA A 132 21.39 -26.49 34.72
N HIS A 133 20.48 -26.93 33.85
CA HIS A 133 20.78 -27.55 32.57
C HIS A 133 20.01 -26.86 31.45
N VAL A 134 20.57 -26.90 30.26
CA VAL A 134 19.96 -26.38 29.04
C VAL A 134 20.05 -27.42 27.93
N ARG A 135 19.07 -27.39 27.05
CA ARG A 135 19.07 -28.14 25.80
C ARG A 135 18.44 -27.31 24.70
N ILE A 136 18.80 -27.61 23.48
CA ILE A 136 18.15 -27.02 22.28
C ILE A 136 17.11 -28.02 21.78
N ASP A 137 15.87 -27.55 21.67
CA ASP A 137 14.77 -28.33 21.09
C ASP A 137 14.58 -27.93 19.64
N VAL A 138 15.14 -28.75 18.72
CA VAL A 138 15.04 -28.57 17.27
C VAL A 138 13.71 -29.06 16.68
N THR A 139 12.91 -29.82 17.48
CA THR A 139 11.66 -30.40 17.01
C THR A 139 10.46 -29.47 17.24
N ALA A 140 10.64 -28.37 17.96
CA ALA A 140 9.59 -27.39 18.12
C ALA A 140 9.09 -26.93 16.74
N PRO A 141 7.77 -26.88 16.48
CA PRO A 141 7.21 -26.47 15.16
C PRO A 141 7.70 -25.09 14.70
N GLU A 142 8.25 -24.34 15.63
CA GLU A 142 8.79 -22.98 15.43
C GLU A 142 10.31 -22.97 15.13
N ALA A 143 11.00 -24.11 15.24
CA ALA A 143 12.45 -24.23 15.10
C ALA A 143 12.91 -24.55 13.67
N ALA A 144 12.02 -24.71 12.69
CA ALA A 144 12.38 -25.00 11.31
C ALA A 144 13.22 -23.86 10.70
N PRO A 145 14.51 -24.08 10.35
CA PRO A 145 15.36 -23.02 9.82
C PRO A 145 14.91 -22.66 8.42
N THR A 146 14.40 -21.45 8.23
CA THR A 146 14.44 -20.80 6.92
C THR A 146 15.90 -20.44 6.64
N ARG A 147 16.54 -21.23 5.80
CA ARG A 147 17.91 -21.05 5.36
C ARG A 147 18.05 -19.67 4.68
N PRO A 148 18.89 -18.76 5.17
CA PRO A 148 19.21 -17.54 4.44
C PRO A 148 20.16 -17.86 3.28
N PRO A 149 20.02 -17.20 2.10
CA PRO A 149 20.84 -17.48 0.92
C PRO A 149 22.31 -17.08 1.04
N THR A 150 22.70 -16.31 2.05
CA THR A 150 24.08 -15.80 2.18
C THR A 150 24.45 -15.47 3.63
N ALA A 151 24.56 -16.45 4.49
CA ALA A 151 25.28 -16.26 5.74
C ALA A 151 26.28 -17.41 5.91
N SER A 152 27.52 -17.04 6.11
CA SER A 152 28.64 -17.89 6.39
C SER A 152 28.25 -19.07 7.27
N ARG A 153 28.62 -20.26 6.85
CA ARG A 153 28.63 -21.48 7.66
C ARG A 153 29.48 -21.23 8.90
N SER A 154 28.88 -20.76 9.98
CA SER A 154 29.46 -20.95 11.28
C SER A 154 29.05 -22.36 11.74
N HIS A 155 29.94 -23.33 11.47
CA HIS A 155 30.10 -24.58 12.22
C HIS A 155 28.79 -25.26 12.63
N GLY A 156 28.19 -26.10 11.81
CA GLY A 156 27.36 -27.25 12.14
C GLY A 156 26.57 -27.29 13.46
N VAL A 157 26.12 -26.14 13.98
CA VAL A 157 25.47 -26.01 15.29
C VAL A 157 23.96 -25.87 15.06
N ASP A 158 23.19 -26.73 15.72
CA ASP A 158 21.73 -26.73 15.64
C ASP A 158 21.13 -25.46 16.29
N VAL A 159 20.17 -24.87 15.60
CA VAL A 159 19.35 -23.76 16.12
C VAL A 159 17.99 -24.34 16.53
N GLY A 160 17.53 -24.02 17.73
CA GLY A 160 16.22 -24.44 18.21
C GLY A 160 15.77 -23.65 19.43
N GLU A 161 14.63 -24.01 19.99
CA GLU A 161 14.13 -23.38 21.20
C GLU A 161 15.02 -23.76 22.40
N LEU A 162 15.45 -22.75 23.17
CA LEU A 162 16.15 -22.99 24.44
C LEU A 162 15.20 -23.48 25.48
N VAL A 163 15.44 -24.68 25.97
CA VAL A 163 14.72 -25.30 27.11
C VAL A 163 15.64 -25.30 28.29
N PHE A 164 15.16 -24.81 29.43
CA PHE A 164 15.92 -24.65 30.67
C PHE A 164 15.30 -25.43 31.80
N THR A 165 16.13 -26.15 32.56
CA THR A 165 15.75 -26.87 33.79
C THR A 165 16.65 -26.44 34.93
N GLY A 166 16.08 -26.31 36.13
CA GLY A 166 16.82 -25.92 37.31
C GLY A 166 15.92 -25.66 38.52
N ARG A 167 16.53 -25.58 39.69
CA ARG A 167 15.81 -25.30 40.95
C ARG A 167 15.15 -23.93 40.98
N ASN A 168 15.60 -23.02 40.12
CA ASN A 168 15.12 -21.65 39.99
C ASN A 168 13.98 -21.51 38.97
N VAL A 169 13.53 -22.58 38.34
CA VAL A 169 12.32 -22.56 37.50
C VAL A 169 11.11 -22.35 38.39
N MET A 170 10.17 -21.51 37.99
CA MET A 170 8.93 -21.22 38.70
C MET A 170 8.13 -22.51 39.02
N LEU A 171 7.26 -22.43 39.99
CA LEU A 171 6.33 -23.53 40.28
C LEU A 171 5.23 -23.70 39.24
N GLY A 172 4.86 -22.60 38.57
CA GLY A 172 3.82 -22.49 37.55
C GLY A 172 3.22 -21.10 37.51
N TYR A 173 2.29 -20.88 36.61
CA TYR A 173 1.49 -19.64 36.58
C TYR A 173 0.28 -19.80 37.50
N ALA A 174 -0.12 -18.73 38.18
CA ALA A 174 -1.32 -18.63 38.99
C ALA A 174 -2.18 -17.48 38.53
N GLU A 175 -3.36 -17.75 38.00
CA GLU A 175 -4.36 -16.75 37.57
C GLU A 175 -5.43 -16.57 38.66
N THR A 176 -5.67 -17.61 39.45
CA THR A 176 -6.65 -17.62 40.54
C THR A 176 -6.01 -18.00 41.87
N ALA A 177 -6.67 -17.70 43.00
CA ALA A 177 -6.20 -18.10 44.32
C ALA A 177 -6.09 -19.63 44.49
N ALA A 178 -6.89 -20.42 43.78
CA ALA A 178 -6.85 -21.87 43.78
C ALA A 178 -5.56 -22.41 43.17
N ASP A 179 -4.97 -21.71 42.18
CA ASP A 179 -3.76 -22.17 41.51
C ASP A 179 -2.55 -22.14 42.41
N LEU A 180 -2.56 -21.30 43.48
CA LEU A 180 -1.50 -21.25 44.46
C LEU A 180 -1.39 -22.55 45.27
N ALA A 181 -2.43 -23.38 45.31
CA ALA A 181 -2.46 -24.66 46.01
C ALA A 181 -1.96 -25.83 45.13
N LEU A 182 -1.76 -25.63 43.81
CA LEU A 182 -1.37 -26.72 42.90
C LEU A 182 0.07 -27.20 43.06
N GLY A 183 0.92 -26.46 43.77
CA GLY A 183 2.34 -26.78 43.90
C GLY A 183 3.10 -26.60 42.58
N ARG A 184 4.03 -27.52 42.29
CA ARG A 184 4.84 -27.45 41.04
C ARG A 184 4.06 -28.05 39.87
N THR A 185 3.81 -27.22 38.89
CA THR A 185 3.16 -27.58 37.60
C THR A 185 4.10 -27.42 36.38
N THR A 186 5.35 -26.94 36.64
CA THR A 186 6.33 -26.69 35.59
C THR A 186 7.69 -27.25 36.00
N ASP A 187 8.15 -28.29 35.31
CA ASP A 187 9.45 -28.92 35.57
C ASP A 187 10.56 -28.39 34.70
N GLU A 188 10.24 -28.02 33.47
CA GLU A 188 11.14 -27.38 32.52
C GLU A 188 10.53 -26.09 31.97
N LEU A 189 11.37 -25.10 31.75
CA LEU A 189 10.97 -23.84 31.17
C LEU A 189 11.29 -23.82 29.66
N ARG A 190 10.25 -23.80 28.81
CA ARG A 190 10.35 -23.45 27.42
C ARG A 190 10.42 -21.95 27.33
N THR A 191 11.58 -21.44 26.89
CA THR A 191 11.87 -20.00 27.00
C THR A 191 11.21 -19.16 25.92
N GLY A 192 10.80 -19.78 24.81
CA GLY A 192 10.36 -19.08 23.60
C GLY A 192 11.50 -18.32 22.92
N ASP A 193 12.76 -18.48 23.37
CA ASP A 193 13.93 -17.91 22.73
C ASP A 193 14.65 -18.98 21.91
N LEU A 194 15.06 -18.63 20.68
CA LEU A 194 15.90 -19.47 19.84
C LEU A 194 17.36 -19.27 20.20
N ALA A 195 18.09 -20.37 20.32
CA ALA A 195 19.48 -20.33 20.72
C ALA A 195 20.33 -21.37 19.99
N THR A 196 21.63 -21.19 20.10
CA THR A 196 22.65 -22.17 19.75
C THR A 196 23.52 -22.47 20.98
N ILE A 197 24.13 -23.65 21.03
CA ILE A 197 25.14 -24.02 22.04
C ILE A 197 26.39 -24.43 21.30
N ASP A 198 27.49 -23.73 21.57
CA ASP A 198 28.77 -24.05 20.94
C ASP A 198 29.43 -25.27 21.59
N PRO A 199 30.51 -25.84 20.98
CA PRO A 199 31.20 -26.98 21.54
C PRO A 199 31.81 -26.78 22.95
N GLN A 200 31.96 -25.50 23.37
CA GLN A 200 32.40 -25.11 24.68
C GLN A 200 31.25 -24.98 25.69
N GLY A 201 30.00 -25.26 25.28
CA GLY A 201 28.81 -25.14 26.10
C GLY A 201 28.36 -23.69 26.36
N ARG A 202 28.81 -22.74 25.55
CA ARG A 202 28.36 -21.35 25.64
C ARG A 202 27.09 -21.17 24.79
N ILE A 203 26.17 -20.42 25.30
CA ILE A 203 24.84 -20.20 24.68
C ILE A 203 24.82 -18.84 23.99
N GLU A 204 24.32 -18.80 22.79
CA GLU A 204 24.02 -17.57 22.07
C GLU A 204 22.53 -17.53 21.75
N ILE A 205 21.85 -16.45 22.16
CA ILE A 205 20.44 -16.22 21.82
C ILE A 205 20.40 -15.60 20.43
N VAL A 206 19.80 -16.30 19.46
CA VAL A 206 19.76 -15.89 18.05
C VAL A 206 18.44 -15.26 17.66
N GLY A 207 17.37 -15.40 18.49
CA GLY A 207 16.08 -14.79 18.22
C GLY A 207 15.00 -15.19 19.22
N ARG A 208 13.75 -14.83 18.95
CA ARG A 208 12.57 -15.28 19.70
C ARG A 208 11.62 -16.05 18.79
N ALA A 209 11.18 -17.21 19.26
CA ALA A 209 10.23 -18.06 18.54
C ALA A 209 8.90 -17.34 18.24
N ARG A 210 8.45 -16.45 19.11
CA ARG A 210 7.20 -15.70 18.98
C ARG A 210 7.31 -14.37 18.20
N ARG A 211 8.49 -13.95 17.75
CA ARG A 211 8.69 -12.72 16.95
C ARG A 211 8.95 -13.02 15.47
N PHE A 212 8.36 -14.09 14.96
CA PHE A 212 8.37 -14.36 13.53
C PHE A 212 7.09 -13.87 12.89
N ALA A 213 7.24 -13.23 11.73
CA ALA A 213 6.16 -12.93 10.83
C ALA A 213 6.10 -13.98 9.72
N LYS A 214 4.90 -14.41 9.33
CA LYS A 214 4.70 -15.28 8.16
C LYS A 214 4.14 -14.45 7.01
N VAL A 215 5.01 -13.79 6.26
CA VAL A 215 4.61 -12.88 5.18
C VAL A 215 4.89 -13.54 3.84
N LEU A 216 3.87 -13.61 2.97
CA LEU A 216 3.95 -14.24 1.64
C LEU A 216 4.51 -15.69 1.66
N GLY A 217 4.24 -16.43 2.76
CA GLY A 217 4.71 -17.80 2.94
C GLY A 217 6.14 -17.92 3.45
N LEU A 218 6.88 -16.83 3.59
CA LEU A 218 8.21 -16.79 4.21
C LEU A 218 8.10 -16.48 5.70
N ARG A 219 8.88 -17.18 6.50
CA ARG A 219 9.00 -16.94 7.94
C ARG A 219 10.14 -15.94 8.15
N ILE A 220 9.83 -14.75 8.63
CA ILE A 220 10.77 -13.65 8.83
C ILE A 220 11.00 -13.43 10.32
N ASP A 221 12.23 -13.46 10.75
CA ASP A 221 12.64 -13.08 12.09
C ASP A 221 12.67 -11.53 12.18
N LEU A 222 11.68 -10.97 12.90
CA LEU A 222 11.55 -9.53 13.05
C LEU A 222 12.70 -8.95 13.87
N GLN A 223 13.23 -9.67 14.85
CA GLN A 223 14.37 -9.20 15.64
C GLN A 223 15.63 -9.11 14.78
N ARG A 224 15.87 -10.11 13.95
CA ARG A 224 17.02 -10.11 13.02
C ARG A 224 16.89 -8.99 11.99
N LEU A 225 15.67 -8.72 11.53
CA LEU A 225 15.42 -7.59 10.63
C LEU A 225 15.75 -6.26 11.33
N GLU A 226 15.33 -6.09 12.59
CA GLU A 226 15.67 -4.92 13.40
C GLU A 226 17.19 -4.75 13.53
N ASP A 227 17.89 -5.82 13.94
CA ASP A 227 19.35 -5.81 14.12
C ASP A 227 20.11 -5.48 12.81
N THR A 228 19.58 -5.95 11.66
CA THR A 228 20.21 -5.70 10.35
C THR A 228 20.02 -4.28 9.85
N LEU A 229 18.88 -3.65 10.20
CA LEU A 229 18.53 -2.30 9.77
C LEU A 229 18.97 -1.24 10.77
N GLN A 230 19.25 -1.62 12.02
CA GLN A 230 19.66 -0.72 13.08
C GLN A 230 20.97 -0.03 12.71
N CYS A 231 21.03 1.29 12.89
CA CYS A 231 22.25 2.07 12.74
C CYS A 231 22.33 3.10 13.88
N ALA A 232 23.47 3.76 14.03
CA ALA A 232 23.72 4.70 15.13
C ALA A 232 22.70 5.86 15.22
N ALA A 233 21.97 6.13 14.14
CA ALA A 233 21.01 7.23 14.05
C ALA A 233 19.54 6.81 14.20
N LEU A 234 19.22 5.50 14.18
CA LEU A 234 17.86 4.99 14.10
C LEU A 234 17.58 3.94 15.18
N GLU A 235 16.45 4.10 15.87
CA GLU A 235 15.80 3.02 16.60
C GLU A 235 14.68 2.46 15.72
N LEU A 236 14.60 1.12 15.62
CA LEU A 236 13.61 0.44 14.79
C LEU A 236 12.91 -0.65 15.58
N HIS A 237 11.59 -0.73 15.44
CA HIS A 237 10.79 -1.84 15.95
C HIS A 237 9.87 -2.37 14.87
N ALA A 238 10.00 -3.66 14.54
CA ALA A 238 9.23 -4.32 13.49
C ALA A 238 8.03 -5.07 14.08
N LEU A 239 6.88 -4.88 13.46
CA LEU A 239 5.61 -5.52 13.77
C LEU A 239 5.08 -6.20 12.51
N SER A 240 4.20 -7.18 12.66
CA SER A 240 3.55 -7.83 11.50
C SER A 240 2.11 -8.18 11.79
N ASP A 241 1.30 -8.13 10.74
CA ASP A 241 -0.08 -8.60 10.68
C ASP A 241 -0.24 -9.84 9.77
N ASP A 242 0.84 -10.63 9.57
CA ASP A 242 0.94 -11.77 8.65
C ASP A 242 0.81 -11.44 7.16
N ARG A 243 0.55 -10.17 6.80
CA ARG A 243 0.49 -9.68 5.40
C ARG A 243 1.61 -8.72 5.09
N THR A 244 1.89 -7.85 6.05
CA THR A 244 2.89 -6.78 5.93
C THR A 244 3.77 -6.74 7.18
N ILE A 245 4.99 -6.24 7.02
CA ILE A 245 5.87 -5.91 8.12
C ILE A 245 5.86 -4.40 8.28
N THR A 246 5.34 -3.92 9.40
CA THR A 246 5.33 -2.51 9.75
C THR A 246 6.57 -2.19 10.58
N MET A 247 7.40 -1.28 10.11
CA MET A 247 8.62 -0.82 10.78
C MET A 247 8.37 0.55 11.40
N LEU A 248 8.28 0.61 12.71
CA LEU A 248 8.28 1.87 13.47
C LEU A 248 9.71 2.33 13.62
N ILE A 249 10.01 3.54 13.16
CA ILE A 249 11.35 4.11 13.16
C ILE A 249 11.34 5.42 13.94
N ALA A 250 12.18 5.51 14.96
CA ALA A 250 12.40 6.71 15.76
C ALA A 250 13.84 7.20 15.59
N PRO A 251 14.09 8.54 15.72
CA PRO A 251 15.45 9.03 15.86
C PRO A 251 16.04 8.51 17.16
N THR A 252 17.32 8.14 17.15
CA THR A 252 17.99 7.87 18.42
C THR A 252 18.04 9.17 19.24
N PRO A 253 18.09 9.08 20.58
CA PRO A 253 18.23 10.27 21.41
C PRO A 253 19.49 11.14 21.13
N GLN A 254 20.44 10.62 20.38
CA GLN A 254 21.61 11.37 19.89
C GLN A 254 21.30 12.25 18.68
N THR A 255 20.26 11.91 17.92
CA THR A 255 19.81 12.66 16.75
C THR A 255 18.44 13.28 17.00
N ALA A 256 18.29 14.07 18.04
CA ALA A 256 17.02 14.59 18.59
C ALA A 256 15.98 15.15 17.58
N ARG A 257 16.31 15.25 16.30
CA ARG A 257 15.43 15.57 15.16
C ARG A 257 15.96 14.97 13.86
N TRP A 258 15.04 14.54 13.00
CA TRP A 258 15.36 14.18 11.62
C TRP A 258 15.80 15.42 10.83
N THR A 259 17.05 15.45 10.37
CA THR A 259 17.55 16.53 9.49
C THR A 259 18.54 15.96 8.47
N PRO A 260 18.12 15.54 7.30
CA PRO A 260 16.78 15.16 6.82
C PRO A 260 16.33 13.78 7.33
N PRO A 261 15.04 13.42 7.23
CA PRO A 261 14.60 12.07 7.57
C PRO A 261 15.27 11.05 6.66
N PRO A 262 15.51 9.82 7.15
CA PRO A 262 16.10 8.76 6.34
C PRO A 262 15.22 8.42 5.14
N ASP A 263 15.85 8.06 4.03
CA ASP A 263 15.13 7.66 2.82
C ASP A 263 14.36 6.35 3.06
N THR A 264 13.03 6.47 3.05
CA THR A 264 12.10 5.33 3.19
C THR A 264 12.38 4.26 2.13
N ALA A 265 12.75 4.65 0.91
CA ALA A 265 13.02 3.72 -0.18
C ALA A 265 14.30 2.92 0.08
N GLU A 266 15.33 3.55 0.66
CA GLU A 266 16.57 2.87 1.07
C GLU A 266 16.33 1.88 2.20
N ILE A 267 15.58 2.27 3.24
CA ILE A 267 15.23 1.38 4.36
C ILE A 267 14.43 0.16 3.84
N THR A 268 13.43 0.41 3.01
CA THR A 268 12.61 -0.65 2.42
C THR A 268 13.42 -1.57 1.51
N ARG A 269 14.36 -1.04 0.72
CA ARG A 269 15.26 -1.83 -0.13
C ARG A 269 16.18 -2.72 0.71
N ARG A 270 16.77 -2.19 1.79
CA ARG A 270 17.60 -2.96 2.72
C ARG A 270 16.79 -4.03 3.45
N ALA A 271 15.56 -3.73 3.88
CA ALA A 271 14.66 -4.70 4.47
C ALA A 271 14.31 -5.83 3.49
N ALA A 272 14.03 -5.47 2.24
CA ALA A 272 13.76 -6.43 1.16
C ALA A 272 14.96 -7.32 0.87
N ALA A 273 16.16 -6.76 0.82
CA ALA A 273 17.41 -7.51 0.63
C ALA A 273 17.71 -8.47 1.80
N ALA A 274 17.45 -8.04 3.05
CA ALA A 274 17.69 -8.83 4.25
C ALA A 274 16.72 -10.01 4.40
N THR A 275 15.50 -9.89 3.88
CA THR A 275 14.42 -10.87 4.11
C THR A 275 14.02 -11.68 2.88
N GLY A 276 14.39 -11.23 1.68
CA GLY A 276 13.92 -11.80 0.41
C GLY A 276 12.45 -11.46 0.07
N LEU A 277 11.80 -10.60 0.86
CA LEU A 277 10.44 -10.12 0.59
C LEU A 277 10.46 -8.97 -0.43
N PRO A 278 9.39 -8.80 -1.23
CA PRO A 278 9.27 -7.64 -2.11
C PRO A 278 9.13 -6.36 -1.29
N PRO A 279 9.59 -5.19 -1.78
CA PRO A 279 9.46 -3.91 -1.09
C PRO A 279 8.04 -3.57 -0.61
N GLY A 280 7.02 -3.96 -1.37
CA GLY A 280 5.61 -3.76 -1.01
C GLY A 280 5.11 -4.57 0.20
N ALA A 281 5.93 -5.47 0.75
CA ALA A 281 5.63 -6.19 1.99
C ALA A 281 6.00 -5.39 3.24
N PHE A 282 6.60 -4.20 3.09
CA PHE A 282 7.05 -3.36 4.20
C PHE A 282 6.28 -2.05 4.22
N GLN A 283 5.91 -1.64 5.43
CA GLN A 283 5.39 -0.31 5.73
C GLN A 283 6.35 0.37 6.70
N VAL A 284 6.85 1.56 6.34
CA VAL A 284 7.72 2.36 7.21
C VAL A 284 6.89 3.48 7.82
N LEU A 285 6.92 3.58 9.14
CA LEU A 285 6.24 4.63 9.91
C LEU A 285 7.28 5.35 10.79
N PHE A 286 7.47 6.64 10.55
CA PHE A 286 8.33 7.47 11.39
C PHE A 286 7.55 7.94 12.60
N VAL A 287 8.13 7.75 13.79
CA VAL A 287 7.58 8.17 15.07
C VAL A 287 8.59 9.07 15.80
N GLU A 288 8.12 9.92 16.70
CA GLU A 288 9.01 10.78 17.49
C GLU A 288 9.82 9.95 18.49
N THR A 289 9.18 8.96 19.12
CA THR A 289 9.80 8.03 20.07
C THR A 289 9.10 6.70 20.03
N LEU A 290 9.83 5.59 20.26
CA LEU A 290 9.22 4.29 20.47
C LEU A 290 8.60 4.20 21.87
N PRO A 291 7.38 3.66 22.03
CA PRO A 291 6.78 3.47 23.35
C PRO A 291 7.62 2.49 24.17
N ARG A 292 7.84 2.81 25.44
CA ARG A 292 8.69 2.00 26.33
C ARG A 292 7.96 1.68 27.62
N THR A 293 8.23 0.49 28.13
CA THR A 293 7.82 0.07 29.47
C THR A 293 8.62 0.82 30.54
N SER A 294 8.19 0.78 31.80
CA SER A 294 8.93 1.32 32.94
C SER A 294 10.35 0.74 33.10
N ALA A 295 10.60 -0.43 32.49
CA ALA A 295 11.91 -1.09 32.46
C ALA A 295 12.78 -0.66 31.24
N GLY A 296 12.35 0.32 30.45
CA GLY A 296 13.09 0.85 29.30
C GLY A 296 13.03 0.00 28.02
N LYS A 297 12.31 -1.14 28.03
CA LYS A 297 12.10 -1.96 26.82
C LYS A 297 11.02 -1.37 25.94
N VAL A 298 11.09 -1.60 24.63
CA VAL A 298 9.97 -1.26 23.75
C VAL A 298 8.73 -2.03 24.20
N ASP A 299 7.65 -1.30 24.44
CA ASP A 299 6.35 -1.87 24.76
C ASP A 299 5.68 -2.32 23.46
N GLY A 300 5.70 -3.64 23.22
CA GLY A 300 5.17 -4.22 21.98
C GLY A 300 3.66 -4.00 21.82
N ALA A 301 2.89 -3.99 22.92
CA ALA A 301 1.45 -3.76 22.86
C ALA A 301 1.16 -2.28 22.50
N ALA A 302 1.82 -1.35 23.18
CA ALA A 302 1.70 0.07 22.88
C ALA A 302 2.26 0.42 21.49
N ALA A 303 3.32 -0.26 21.04
CA ALA A 303 3.86 -0.12 19.69
C ALA A 303 2.86 -0.60 18.62
N GLN A 304 2.17 -1.70 18.87
CA GLN A 304 1.14 -2.23 17.97
C GLN A 304 -0.08 -1.32 17.92
N GLU A 305 -0.51 -0.76 19.03
CA GLU A 305 -1.60 0.23 19.10
C GLU A 305 -1.20 1.54 18.39
N LEU A 306 0.03 2.00 18.56
CA LEU A 306 0.58 3.16 17.86
C LEU A 306 0.62 2.93 16.36
N ALA A 307 1.12 1.76 15.91
CA ALA A 307 1.14 1.37 14.51
C ALA A 307 -0.28 1.30 13.92
N ALA A 308 -1.22 0.68 14.61
CA ALA A 308 -2.63 0.61 14.21
C ALA A 308 -3.29 1.99 14.15
N THR A 309 -3.00 2.85 15.12
CA THR A 309 -3.49 4.24 15.17
C THR A 309 -2.92 5.05 14.00
N MET A 310 -1.62 4.91 13.72
CA MET A 310 -0.97 5.58 12.60
C MET A 310 -1.41 4.99 11.26
N ALA A 311 -1.53 3.67 11.14
CA ALA A 311 -2.09 3.02 9.95
C ALA A 311 -3.55 3.44 9.73
N THR A 312 -4.34 3.55 10.80
CA THR A 312 -5.72 4.07 10.74
C THR A 312 -5.74 5.57 10.44
N ARG A 313 -4.79 6.36 10.95
CA ARG A 313 -4.59 7.76 10.57
C ARG A 313 -4.13 7.88 9.12
N HIS A 314 -3.18 7.05 8.66
CA HIS A 314 -2.77 6.99 7.25
C HIS A 314 -3.88 6.46 6.35
N ALA A 315 -4.64 5.44 6.78
CA ALA A 315 -5.81 4.96 6.08
C ALA A 315 -6.96 5.97 6.13
N ARG A 316 -7.19 6.65 7.26
CA ARG A 316 -8.13 7.78 7.37
C ARG A 316 -7.60 9.01 6.63
N ALA A 317 -6.31 9.31 6.64
CA ALA A 317 -5.71 10.36 5.84
C ALA A 317 -5.75 10.00 4.35
N ALA A 318 -5.58 8.74 3.99
CA ALA A 318 -5.85 8.22 2.65
C ALA A 318 -7.35 8.18 2.33
N ILE A 319 -8.20 7.93 3.34
CA ILE A 319 -9.66 7.96 3.25
C ILE A 319 -10.18 9.41 3.41
N ASP A 320 -9.64 10.24 4.30
CA ASP A 320 -10.08 11.63 4.53
C ASP A 320 -9.38 12.66 3.65
N GLY A 321 -8.36 12.27 2.87
CA GLY A 321 -7.59 13.23 2.05
C GLY A 321 -6.92 14.33 2.89
N SER A 322 -6.76 14.10 4.18
CA SER A 322 -5.98 14.98 5.04
C SER A 322 -4.59 14.40 5.22
N THR A 323 -3.73 14.63 4.23
CA THR A 323 -2.31 14.79 4.50
C THR A 323 -2.19 15.85 5.60
N SER A 324 -1.43 15.55 6.64
CA SER A 324 -1.13 16.45 7.74
C SER A 324 -0.90 17.87 7.23
N LEU A 325 -1.74 18.78 7.69
CA LEU A 325 -1.57 20.21 7.50
C LEU A 325 -0.17 20.63 7.93
N GLY A 326 0.69 20.95 6.97
CA GLY A 326 1.95 21.59 7.30
C GLY A 326 3.04 21.54 6.24
N THR A 327 3.10 20.53 5.38
CA THR A 327 4.09 20.47 4.31
C THR A 327 3.41 20.35 2.95
N PRO A 328 3.67 21.23 1.99
CA PRO A 328 3.17 21.07 0.62
C PRO A 328 3.69 19.75 0.06
N ALA A 329 2.85 19.00 -0.66
CA ALA A 329 3.22 17.73 -1.29
C ALA A 329 4.47 17.95 -2.15
N THR A 330 5.53 17.20 -1.88
CA THR A 330 6.79 17.33 -2.63
C THR A 330 6.63 16.77 -4.05
N ALA A 331 7.51 17.15 -4.95
CA ALA A 331 7.53 16.62 -6.31
C ALA A 331 7.67 15.07 -6.32
N ASP A 332 8.44 14.52 -5.39
CA ASP A 332 8.60 13.08 -5.24
C ASP A 332 7.36 12.39 -4.70
N ASP A 333 6.61 13.02 -3.80
CA ASP A 333 5.32 12.49 -3.33
C ASP A 333 4.31 12.38 -4.47
N LEU A 334 4.22 13.41 -5.30
CA LEU A 334 3.34 13.43 -6.48
C LEU A 334 3.80 12.40 -7.52
N ARG A 335 5.12 12.25 -7.73
CA ARG A 335 5.67 11.21 -8.60
C ARG A 335 5.32 9.82 -8.09
N ALA A 336 5.51 9.56 -6.81
CA ALA A 336 5.17 8.27 -6.19
C ALA A 336 3.67 7.96 -6.30
N LEU A 337 2.81 8.96 -6.06
CA LEU A 337 1.36 8.83 -6.21
C LEU A 337 0.97 8.48 -7.65
N MET A 338 1.50 9.19 -8.65
CA MET A 338 1.24 8.92 -10.06
C MET A 338 1.82 7.57 -10.50
N ALA A 339 3.04 7.25 -10.08
CA ALA A 339 3.71 5.98 -10.35
C ALA A 339 2.89 4.79 -9.83
N GLN A 340 2.38 4.91 -8.61
CA GLN A 340 1.56 3.88 -7.97
C GLN A 340 0.20 3.71 -8.67
N ARG A 341 -0.52 4.81 -8.91
CA ARG A 341 -1.88 4.76 -9.46
C ARG A 341 -1.92 4.39 -10.94
N LEU A 342 -0.91 4.77 -11.70
CA LEU A 342 -0.78 4.42 -13.11
C LEU A 342 0.04 3.14 -13.34
N HIS A 343 0.51 2.51 -12.26
CA HIS A 343 1.38 1.34 -12.31
C HIS A 343 2.65 1.54 -13.17
N ARG A 344 3.24 2.76 -13.11
CA ARG A 344 4.43 3.17 -13.83
C ARG A 344 5.57 3.50 -12.87
N PRO A 345 6.30 2.49 -12.36
CA PRO A 345 7.43 2.70 -11.45
C PRO A 345 8.58 3.48 -12.10
N ASP A 346 8.61 3.55 -13.42
CA ASP A 346 9.53 4.29 -14.26
C ASP A 346 9.17 5.77 -14.41
N ALA A 347 8.11 6.27 -13.73
CA ALA A 347 7.71 7.65 -13.79
C ALA A 347 8.80 8.61 -13.29
N THR A 348 9.06 9.65 -14.07
CA THR A 348 10.00 10.73 -13.76
C THR A 348 9.27 12.02 -13.41
N LEU A 349 9.97 13.02 -12.89
CA LEU A 349 9.37 14.34 -12.59
C LEU A 349 8.93 15.10 -13.83
N ASP A 350 9.48 14.78 -15.00
CA ASP A 350 9.16 15.42 -16.27
C ASP A 350 8.00 14.74 -17.01
N ASP A 351 7.45 13.66 -16.41
CA ASP A 351 6.27 13.00 -16.92
C ASP A 351 4.99 13.73 -16.50
N SER A 352 3.95 13.57 -17.33
CA SER A 352 2.57 14.00 -17.09
C SER A 352 1.65 12.79 -16.95
N PHE A 353 0.41 13.00 -16.47
CA PHE A 353 -0.61 11.95 -16.47
C PHE A 353 -0.76 11.29 -17.85
N VAL A 354 -0.75 12.10 -18.89
CA VAL A 354 -0.92 11.63 -20.27
C VAL A 354 0.34 10.91 -20.76
N SER A 355 1.56 11.39 -20.49
CA SER A 355 2.80 10.71 -20.91
C SER A 355 2.95 9.33 -20.24
N LEU A 356 2.49 9.20 -18.99
CA LEU A 356 2.46 7.94 -18.25
C LEU A 356 1.40 6.95 -18.73
N GLY A 357 0.58 7.34 -19.72
CA GLY A 357 -0.44 6.48 -20.32
C GLY A 357 -1.74 6.43 -19.52
N GLY A 358 -2.04 7.48 -18.76
CA GLY A 358 -3.30 7.61 -18.04
C GLY A 358 -4.51 7.56 -18.98
N ASP A 359 -5.57 6.91 -18.57
CA ASP A 359 -6.83 6.76 -19.30
C ASP A 359 -8.01 7.38 -18.53
N SER A 360 -9.22 7.23 -19.08
CA SER A 360 -10.41 7.85 -18.49
C SER A 360 -10.84 7.23 -17.16
N LEU A 361 -10.40 6.02 -16.81
CA LEU A 361 -10.68 5.38 -15.53
C LEU A 361 -9.68 5.87 -14.47
N SER A 362 -8.40 5.79 -14.76
CA SER A 362 -7.32 6.29 -13.90
C SER A 362 -7.37 7.80 -13.70
N TYR A 363 -7.91 8.56 -14.67
CA TYR A 363 -8.13 10.00 -14.55
C TYR A 363 -9.03 10.36 -13.37
N VAL A 364 -10.13 9.60 -13.17
CA VAL A 364 -11.07 9.83 -12.08
C VAL A 364 -10.40 9.62 -10.72
N GLU A 365 -9.71 8.50 -10.56
CA GLU A 365 -9.04 8.15 -9.31
C GLU A 365 -7.91 9.13 -8.98
N LEU A 366 -7.08 9.44 -9.98
CA LEU A 366 -5.92 10.29 -9.78
C LEU A 366 -6.29 11.76 -9.58
N SER A 367 -7.33 12.27 -10.27
CA SER A 367 -7.80 13.64 -10.06
C SER A 367 -8.23 13.90 -8.63
N VAL A 368 -8.96 12.97 -8.01
CA VAL A 368 -9.38 13.08 -6.60
C VAL A 368 -8.18 12.99 -5.65
N ALA A 369 -7.25 12.09 -5.93
CA ALA A 369 -6.04 11.92 -5.11
C ALA A 369 -5.13 13.16 -5.17
N LEU A 370 -4.89 13.69 -6.37
CA LEU A 370 -4.10 14.91 -6.58
C LEU A 370 -4.78 16.15 -6.01
N GLU A 371 -6.12 16.28 -6.14
CA GLU A 371 -6.84 17.39 -5.53
C GLU A 371 -6.75 17.35 -4.01
N SER A 372 -6.73 16.16 -3.43
CA SER A 372 -6.51 15.98 -1.99
C SER A 372 -5.09 16.40 -1.57
N ALA A 373 -4.08 16.15 -2.41
CA ALA A 373 -2.69 16.49 -2.13
C ALA A 373 -2.35 17.97 -2.40
N LEU A 374 -2.96 18.56 -3.44
CA LEU A 374 -2.64 19.92 -3.94
C LEU A 374 -3.67 20.99 -3.55
N GLY A 375 -4.81 20.59 -2.98
CA GLY A 375 -5.93 21.46 -2.62
C GLY A 375 -6.81 21.85 -3.81
N THR A 376 -6.27 22.28 -4.93
CA THR A 376 -7.00 22.56 -6.18
C THR A 376 -6.17 22.11 -7.38
N LEU A 377 -6.81 21.42 -8.32
CA LEU A 377 -6.13 21.05 -9.56
C LEU A 377 -6.24 22.20 -10.58
N PRO A 378 -5.13 22.58 -11.23
CA PRO A 378 -5.17 23.55 -12.32
C PRO A 378 -5.87 22.95 -13.54
N ASP A 379 -6.50 23.83 -14.33
CA ASP A 379 -7.08 23.42 -15.60
C ASP A 379 -5.98 22.82 -16.51
N GLY A 380 -6.28 21.69 -17.14
CA GLY A 380 -5.32 20.98 -18.00
C GLY A 380 -4.20 20.26 -17.24
N TRP A 381 -4.36 19.98 -15.93
CA TRP A 381 -3.36 19.32 -15.09
C TRP A 381 -2.83 18.01 -15.69
N GLN A 382 -3.65 17.29 -16.43
CA GLN A 382 -3.28 16.00 -17.05
C GLN A 382 -2.15 16.11 -18.09
N HIS A 383 -1.90 17.31 -18.62
CA HIS A 383 -0.82 17.60 -19.57
C HIS A 383 0.40 18.24 -18.90
N ARG A 384 0.28 18.65 -17.64
CA ARG A 384 1.39 19.25 -16.88
C ARG A 384 2.30 18.19 -16.35
N THR A 385 3.59 18.50 -16.31
CA THR A 385 4.57 17.61 -15.69
C THR A 385 4.38 17.57 -14.17
N ILE A 386 4.82 16.49 -13.55
CA ILE A 386 4.79 16.33 -12.10
C ILE A 386 5.55 17.49 -11.43
N ARG A 387 6.67 17.91 -12.03
CA ARG A 387 7.47 19.05 -11.58
C ARG A 387 6.66 20.35 -11.59
N GLU A 388 5.91 20.64 -12.66
CA GLU A 388 5.06 21.83 -12.76
C GLU A 388 3.91 21.83 -11.75
N LEU A 389 3.32 20.65 -11.49
CA LEU A 389 2.27 20.50 -10.49
C LEU A 389 2.80 20.75 -9.07
N ALA A 390 4.00 20.23 -8.74
CA ALA A 390 4.64 20.44 -7.46
C ALA A 390 5.07 21.90 -7.25
N ALA A 391 5.65 22.53 -8.26
CA ALA A 391 6.08 23.94 -8.19
C ALA A 391 4.90 24.87 -7.89
N ARG A 392 3.73 24.59 -8.46
CA ARG A 392 2.52 25.37 -8.20
C ARG A 392 1.97 25.15 -6.79
N ALA A 393 2.03 23.93 -6.27
CA ALA A 393 1.65 23.65 -4.90
C ALA A 393 2.51 24.42 -3.87
N ALA A 394 3.78 24.63 -4.20
CA ALA A 394 4.71 25.39 -3.36
C ALA A 394 4.46 26.90 -3.42
N SER A 395 3.90 27.43 -4.54
CA SER A 395 3.63 28.85 -4.72
C SER A 395 2.27 29.32 -4.19
N ASP A 396 1.28 28.42 -4.19
CA ASP A 396 -0.05 28.71 -3.64
C ASP A 396 -0.01 28.45 -2.12
N SER A 397 0.23 29.50 -1.31
CA SER A 397 0.17 29.43 0.17
C SER A 397 -1.13 28.78 0.62
N PRO A 398 -1.10 27.83 1.59
CA PRO A 398 -2.28 27.14 2.02
C PRO A 398 -3.26 28.13 2.65
N SER A 399 -4.32 28.45 1.92
CA SER A 399 -5.47 29.13 2.47
C SER A 399 -6.07 28.26 3.58
N THR A 400 -5.82 28.61 4.83
CA THR A 400 -6.27 27.94 6.07
C THR A 400 -7.77 28.05 6.32
N ALA A 401 -8.57 28.26 5.29
CA ALA A 401 -10.02 28.20 5.44
C ALA A 401 -10.45 26.73 5.64
N ARG A 402 -10.79 26.37 6.88
CA ARG A 402 -11.59 25.17 7.20
C ARG A 402 -12.85 25.18 6.32
N ARG A 403 -12.79 24.51 5.16
CA ARG A 403 -13.92 24.38 4.26
C ARG A 403 -14.86 23.35 4.89
N GLY A 404 -16.05 23.79 5.31
CA GLY A 404 -17.10 22.93 5.87
C GLY A 404 -17.50 21.82 4.89
N ALA A 405 -18.12 20.76 5.40
CA ALA A 405 -18.58 19.60 4.64
C ALA A 405 -19.50 19.94 3.44
N PHE A 406 -20.12 21.12 3.44
CA PHE A 406 -21.00 21.62 2.37
C PHE A 406 -20.31 22.58 1.39
N ALA A 407 -18.98 22.78 1.48
CA ALA A 407 -18.27 23.61 0.53
C ALA A 407 -18.39 23.03 -0.90
N LEU A 408 -18.72 23.88 -1.88
CA LEU A 408 -18.83 23.49 -3.28
C LEU A 408 -17.43 23.29 -3.88
N ARG A 409 -17.17 22.12 -4.46
CA ARG A 409 -15.93 21.81 -5.21
C ARG A 409 -16.23 21.73 -6.70
N ARG A 410 -15.27 22.17 -7.50
CA ARG A 410 -15.30 21.97 -8.97
C ARG A 410 -14.89 20.54 -9.27
N VAL A 411 -15.73 19.81 -10.00
CA VAL A 411 -15.48 18.44 -10.46
C VAL A 411 -15.63 18.41 -11.96
N ASP A 412 -14.75 17.69 -12.65
CA ASP A 412 -14.83 17.50 -14.09
C ASP A 412 -16.20 16.92 -14.49
N SER A 413 -16.86 17.53 -15.48
CA SER A 413 -18.21 17.14 -15.88
C SER A 413 -18.29 15.70 -16.38
N THR A 414 -17.21 15.18 -16.98
CA THR A 414 -17.18 13.78 -17.44
C THR A 414 -17.28 12.77 -16.29
N ILE A 415 -16.77 13.13 -15.11
CA ILE A 415 -16.88 12.29 -13.90
C ILE A 415 -18.33 12.25 -13.42
N VAL A 416 -18.95 13.44 -13.31
CA VAL A 416 -20.33 13.57 -12.83
C VAL A 416 -21.30 12.90 -13.80
N LEU A 417 -21.16 13.18 -15.11
CA LEU A 417 -22.01 12.61 -16.16
C LEU A 417 -21.85 11.07 -16.24
N ARG A 418 -20.65 10.54 -16.05
CA ARG A 418 -20.41 9.09 -16.02
C ARG A 418 -21.10 8.41 -14.84
N ALA A 419 -21.01 9.01 -13.65
CA ALA A 419 -21.68 8.49 -12.47
C ALA A 419 -23.22 8.52 -12.63
N LEU A 420 -23.75 9.62 -13.12
CA LEU A 420 -25.20 9.76 -13.38
C LEU A 420 -25.66 8.80 -14.48
N ALA A 421 -24.88 8.63 -15.55
CA ALA A 421 -25.22 7.75 -16.66
C ALA A 421 -25.30 6.28 -16.22
N ILE A 422 -24.35 5.80 -15.39
CA ILE A 422 -24.37 4.41 -14.92
C ILE A 422 -25.51 4.16 -13.93
N ILE A 423 -25.81 5.11 -13.05
CA ILE A 423 -26.98 5.04 -12.16
C ILE A 423 -28.27 5.00 -12.98
N ALA A 424 -28.38 5.85 -14.03
CA ALA A 424 -29.53 5.86 -14.92
C ALA A 424 -29.70 4.56 -15.70
N ILE A 425 -28.61 3.93 -16.16
CA ILE A 425 -28.65 2.63 -16.82
C ILE A 425 -29.23 1.56 -15.89
N VAL A 426 -28.65 1.42 -14.71
CA VAL A 426 -29.06 0.38 -13.75
C VAL A 426 -30.48 0.63 -13.26
N GLY A 427 -30.80 1.87 -12.85
CA GLY A 427 -32.12 2.23 -12.35
C GLY A 427 -33.24 2.04 -13.40
N SER A 428 -32.97 2.32 -14.68
CA SER A 428 -33.94 2.10 -15.75
C SER A 428 -34.11 0.60 -16.12
N HIS A 429 -33.09 -0.24 -15.93
CA HIS A 429 -33.20 -1.69 -16.13
C HIS A 429 -33.95 -2.38 -14.98
N ILE A 430 -33.89 -1.85 -13.78
CA ILE A 430 -34.61 -2.33 -12.59
C ILE A 430 -36.06 -1.79 -12.60
N GLU A 431 -36.35 -0.73 -13.40
CA GLU A 431 -37.60 0.02 -13.42
C GLU A 431 -37.83 0.86 -12.14
N ALA A 432 -36.77 1.18 -11.39
CA ALA A 432 -36.85 2.08 -10.25
C ALA A 432 -37.19 3.52 -10.66
N PHE A 433 -36.83 3.91 -11.89
CA PHE A 433 -37.19 5.17 -12.57
C PHE A 433 -36.90 5.04 -14.08
N ASP A 434 -37.49 5.92 -14.89
CA ASP A 434 -37.44 5.81 -16.36
C ASP A 434 -36.44 6.79 -17.03
N PHE A 435 -35.28 7.05 -16.42
CA PHE A 435 -34.21 7.86 -17.04
C PHE A 435 -33.35 7.02 -17.98
N ARG A 436 -33.90 6.72 -19.17
CA ARG A 436 -33.19 5.95 -20.22
C ARG A 436 -32.19 6.85 -20.95
N GLY A 437 -31.17 6.25 -21.57
CA GLY A 437 -30.20 6.97 -22.42
C GLY A 437 -28.78 7.07 -21.83
N GLY A 438 -28.55 6.59 -20.61
CA GLY A 438 -27.22 6.62 -19.99
C GLY A 438 -26.12 6.00 -20.84
N ALA A 439 -26.37 4.84 -21.49
CA ALA A 439 -25.40 4.20 -22.37
C ALA A 439 -25.01 5.08 -23.58
N HIS A 440 -25.97 5.76 -24.19
CA HIS A 440 -25.74 6.67 -25.29
C HIS A 440 -24.88 7.87 -24.87
N LEU A 441 -25.14 8.44 -23.70
CA LEU A 441 -24.31 9.50 -23.15
C LEU A 441 -22.90 9.02 -22.85
N LEU A 442 -22.73 7.78 -22.35
CA LEU A 442 -21.40 7.18 -22.13
C LEU A 442 -20.61 7.05 -23.44
N VAL A 443 -21.24 6.72 -24.58
CA VAL A 443 -20.54 6.68 -25.88
C VAL A 443 -19.97 8.05 -26.22
N ALA A 444 -20.72 9.14 -26.02
CA ALA A 444 -20.23 10.51 -26.25
C ALA A 444 -19.09 10.87 -25.28
N ILE A 445 -19.19 10.50 -24.01
CA ILE A 445 -18.12 10.73 -23.01
C ILE A 445 -16.85 9.97 -23.42
N VAL A 446 -16.97 8.73 -23.95
CA VAL A 446 -15.82 7.98 -24.44
C VAL A 446 -15.18 8.69 -25.64
N GLY A 447 -15.95 9.21 -26.61
CA GLY A 447 -15.42 10.00 -27.71
C GLY A 447 -14.69 11.25 -27.26
N TYR A 448 -15.22 11.94 -26.24
CA TYR A 448 -14.58 13.09 -25.61
C TYR A 448 -13.23 12.73 -24.97
N ASN A 449 -13.23 11.67 -24.17
CA ASN A 449 -12.02 11.20 -23.47
C ASN A 449 -10.98 10.60 -24.41
N LEU A 450 -11.40 9.94 -25.50
CA LEU A 450 -10.52 9.48 -26.57
C LEU A 450 -9.69 10.63 -27.14
N ALA A 451 -10.33 11.73 -27.50
CA ALA A 451 -9.64 12.91 -28.00
C ALA A 451 -8.73 13.55 -26.95
N ARG A 452 -9.12 13.49 -25.68
CA ARG A 452 -8.41 14.10 -24.56
C ARG A 452 -7.17 13.34 -24.13
N PHE A 453 -7.20 12.00 -24.14
CA PHE A 453 -6.15 11.18 -23.55
C PHE A 453 -5.40 10.31 -24.57
N GLN A 454 -6.09 9.79 -25.60
CA GLN A 454 -5.50 8.80 -26.49
C GLN A 454 -4.85 9.43 -27.74
N LEU A 455 -5.35 10.60 -28.18
CA LEU A 455 -4.90 11.28 -29.40
C LEU A 455 -3.90 12.44 -29.15
N VAL A 456 -3.15 12.38 -28.06
CA VAL A 456 -2.25 13.47 -27.63
C VAL A 456 -0.84 13.33 -28.23
N ASP A 457 -0.35 12.08 -28.39
CA ASP A 457 0.98 11.85 -28.94
C ASP A 457 1.13 12.30 -30.38
N VAL A 458 2.33 12.77 -30.72
CA VAL A 458 2.68 13.13 -32.08
C VAL A 458 2.98 11.90 -32.95
N GLU A 459 3.51 10.83 -32.32
CA GLU A 459 3.88 9.62 -33.02
C GLU A 459 2.67 8.68 -33.21
N ARG A 460 2.37 8.32 -34.46
CA ARG A 460 1.26 7.43 -34.82
C ARG A 460 1.30 6.07 -34.09
N ARG A 461 2.50 5.45 -34.01
CA ARG A 461 2.65 4.15 -33.34
C ARG A 461 2.33 4.22 -31.85
N ALA A 462 2.65 5.32 -31.19
CA ALA A 462 2.31 5.55 -29.78
C ALA A 462 0.79 5.71 -29.61
N ARG A 463 0.13 6.47 -30.49
CA ARG A 463 -1.34 6.64 -30.51
C ARG A 463 -2.06 5.30 -30.67
N VAL A 464 -1.65 4.48 -31.66
CA VAL A 464 -2.22 3.13 -31.88
C VAL A 464 -2.02 2.24 -30.66
N ARG A 465 -0.81 2.21 -30.07
CA ARG A 465 -0.55 1.44 -28.84
C ARG A 465 -1.46 1.86 -27.69
N ARG A 466 -1.67 3.17 -27.49
CA ARG A 466 -2.58 3.67 -26.46
C ARG A 466 -4.02 3.25 -26.70
N MET A 467 -4.46 3.32 -27.95
CA MET A 467 -5.79 2.81 -28.33
C MET A 467 -5.95 1.32 -28.05
N CYS A 468 -4.97 0.51 -28.43
CA CYS A 468 -4.98 -0.94 -28.12
C CYS A 468 -5.01 -1.19 -26.60
N SER A 469 -4.26 -0.44 -25.82
CA SER A 469 -4.28 -0.53 -24.35
C SER A 469 -5.65 -0.15 -23.78
N ALA A 470 -6.25 0.94 -24.25
CA ALA A 470 -7.58 1.38 -23.82
C ALA A 470 -8.67 0.35 -24.19
N ILE A 471 -8.60 -0.24 -25.37
CA ILE A 471 -9.50 -1.34 -25.78
C ILE A 471 -9.31 -2.54 -24.83
N ALA A 472 -8.07 -2.96 -24.57
CA ALA A 472 -7.78 -4.09 -23.70
C ALA A 472 -8.29 -3.87 -22.26
N THR A 473 -8.21 -2.66 -21.74
CA THR A 473 -8.70 -2.30 -20.39
C THR A 473 -10.23 -2.51 -20.27
N VAL A 474 -10.97 -2.36 -21.35
CA VAL A 474 -12.43 -2.62 -21.38
C VAL A 474 -12.74 -4.05 -21.82
N ALA A 475 -12.12 -4.54 -22.89
CA ALA A 475 -12.46 -5.81 -23.50
C ALA A 475 -12.08 -7.02 -22.63
N VAL A 476 -10.88 -7.01 -22.02
CA VAL A 476 -10.39 -8.16 -21.23
C VAL A 476 -11.30 -8.47 -20.04
N PRO A 477 -11.60 -7.53 -19.13
CA PRO A 477 -12.49 -7.80 -18.00
C PRO A 477 -13.91 -8.15 -18.47
N SER A 478 -14.39 -7.53 -19.56
CA SER A 478 -15.73 -7.79 -20.09
C SER A 478 -15.87 -9.21 -20.62
N VAL A 479 -14.93 -9.67 -21.46
CA VAL A 479 -14.93 -11.03 -22.00
C VAL A 479 -14.81 -12.06 -20.89
N LEU A 480 -13.91 -11.85 -19.93
CA LEU A 480 -13.74 -12.78 -18.80
C LEU A 480 -15.00 -12.88 -17.94
N TRP A 481 -15.65 -11.74 -17.67
CA TRP A 481 -16.92 -11.73 -16.93
C TRP A 481 -18.04 -12.40 -17.71
N LEU A 482 -18.20 -12.10 -19.00
CA LEU A 482 -19.24 -12.66 -19.82
C LEU A 482 -19.09 -14.18 -20.00
N TRP A 483 -17.86 -14.69 -20.15
CA TRP A 483 -17.59 -16.11 -20.12
C TRP A 483 -18.00 -16.76 -18.79
N ALA A 484 -17.63 -16.14 -17.67
CA ALA A 484 -18.05 -16.64 -16.36
C ALA A 484 -19.59 -16.61 -16.22
N TYR A 485 -20.24 -15.56 -16.74
CA TYR A 485 -21.68 -15.43 -16.70
C TYR A 485 -22.41 -16.45 -17.57
N VAL A 486 -21.89 -16.75 -18.77
CA VAL A 486 -22.42 -17.83 -19.65
C VAL A 486 -22.27 -19.20 -19.00
N VAL A 487 -21.14 -19.49 -18.37
CA VAL A 487 -20.89 -20.78 -17.70
C VAL A 487 -21.76 -20.96 -16.44
N LEU A 488 -22.04 -19.89 -15.73
CA LEU A 488 -22.76 -19.90 -14.45
C LEU A 488 -24.28 -19.69 -14.61
N SER A 489 -24.75 -19.23 -15.80
CA SER A 489 -26.17 -18.98 -16.05
C SER A 489 -26.57 -19.36 -17.48
N ASP A 490 -27.64 -20.10 -17.63
CA ASP A 490 -28.21 -20.47 -18.95
C ASP A 490 -28.94 -19.28 -19.64
N ARG A 491 -28.70 -18.04 -19.20
CA ARG A 491 -29.45 -16.85 -19.65
C ARG A 491 -28.83 -16.17 -20.87
N VAL A 492 -27.56 -16.38 -21.14
CA VAL A 492 -26.82 -15.69 -22.20
C VAL A 492 -26.08 -16.68 -23.07
N GLU A 493 -26.21 -16.53 -24.37
CA GLU A 493 -25.57 -17.38 -25.35
C GLU A 493 -24.09 -17.03 -25.57
N TRP A 494 -23.31 -18.01 -26.07
CA TRP A 494 -21.87 -17.88 -26.32
C TRP A 494 -21.45 -16.70 -27.23
N PRO A 495 -22.25 -16.22 -28.24
CA PRO A 495 -21.85 -15.08 -29.06
C PRO A 495 -21.65 -13.80 -28.24
N SER A 496 -22.44 -13.61 -27.19
CA SER A 496 -22.26 -12.45 -26.27
C SER A 496 -20.98 -12.56 -25.47
N ALA A 497 -20.54 -13.77 -25.09
CA ALA A 497 -19.30 -13.98 -24.36
C ALA A 497 -18.05 -13.56 -25.15
N VAL A 498 -18.11 -13.64 -26.47
CA VAL A 498 -17.03 -13.19 -27.37
C VAL A 498 -17.33 -11.85 -28.04
N LEU A 499 -18.39 -11.15 -27.60
CA LEU A 499 -18.80 -9.83 -28.11
C LEU A 499 -19.10 -9.85 -29.62
N MET A 500 -19.77 -10.88 -30.09
CA MET A 500 -20.13 -11.07 -31.53
C MET A 500 -21.65 -11.05 -31.78
N ASN A 501 -22.46 -10.63 -30.81
CA ASN A 501 -23.90 -10.63 -30.93
C ASN A 501 -24.41 -9.74 -32.08
N THR A 502 -23.76 -8.60 -32.32
CA THR A 502 -24.06 -7.70 -33.46
C THR A 502 -23.86 -8.39 -34.82
N LEU A 503 -22.94 -9.36 -34.93
CA LEU A 503 -22.58 -10.01 -36.21
C LEU A 503 -23.37 -11.28 -36.46
N VAL A 504 -23.63 -12.09 -35.40
CA VAL A 504 -24.20 -13.41 -35.53
C VAL A 504 -25.46 -13.64 -34.66
N GLY A 505 -25.83 -12.61 -33.87
CA GLY A 505 -27.01 -12.70 -32.99
C GLY A 505 -28.34 -12.47 -33.67
N SER A 506 -29.42 -12.59 -32.91
CA SER A 506 -30.78 -12.35 -33.40
C SER A 506 -31.02 -10.86 -33.72
N VAL A 507 -31.79 -10.60 -34.77
CA VAL A 507 -32.29 -9.24 -35.10
C VAL A 507 -33.38 -8.77 -34.12
N ASP A 508 -34.00 -9.71 -33.41
CA ASP A 508 -34.99 -9.41 -32.36
C ASP A 508 -34.35 -9.36 -30.99
N TRP A 509 -35.05 -8.73 -30.03
CA TRP A 509 -34.57 -8.63 -28.65
C TRP A 509 -34.43 -10.02 -28.02
N THR A 510 -33.21 -10.36 -27.61
CA THR A 510 -32.90 -11.53 -26.78
C THR A 510 -32.08 -11.06 -25.57
N PRO A 511 -31.92 -11.87 -24.51
CA PRO A 511 -31.02 -11.56 -23.40
C PRO A 511 -29.55 -11.28 -23.82
N ALA A 512 -29.14 -11.75 -25.00
CA ALA A 512 -27.83 -11.47 -25.58
C ALA A 512 -27.57 -9.97 -25.80
N TRP A 513 -28.62 -9.17 -26.05
CA TRP A 513 -28.52 -7.72 -26.22
C TRP A 513 -28.34 -6.94 -24.92
N GLN A 514 -28.36 -7.59 -23.77
CA GLN A 514 -28.16 -6.92 -22.48
C GLN A 514 -26.79 -6.20 -22.39
N PHE A 515 -25.79 -6.69 -23.15
CA PHE A 515 -24.43 -6.16 -23.14
C PHE A 515 -24.05 -5.38 -24.42
N TRP A 516 -25.04 -4.99 -25.23
CA TRP A 516 -24.84 -4.28 -26.49
C TRP A 516 -23.89 -3.07 -26.43
N PHE A 517 -23.95 -2.31 -25.32
CA PHE A 517 -23.14 -1.11 -25.17
C PHE A 517 -21.64 -1.40 -25.17
N ILE A 518 -21.21 -2.44 -24.45
CA ILE A 518 -19.79 -2.84 -24.42
C ILE A 518 -19.33 -3.34 -25.79
N GLU A 519 -20.15 -4.12 -26.46
CA GLU A 519 -19.85 -4.62 -27.81
C GLU A 519 -19.75 -3.48 -28.80
N ALA A 520 -20.74 -2.59 -28.86
CA ALA A 520 -20.73 -1.43 -29.72
C ALA A 520 -19.52 -0.52 -29.46
N LEU A 521 -19.20 -0.28 -28.18
CA LEU A 521 -18.05 0.52 -27.78
C LEU A 521 -16.74 -0.05 -28.27
N ILE A 522 -16.52 -1.36 -28.11
CA ILE A 522 -15.29 -2.04 -28.54
C ILE A 522 -15.17 -1.97 -30.07
N TYR A 523 -16.24 -2.21 -30.82
CA TYR A 523 -16.24 -2.12 -32.28
C TYR A 523 -15.91 -0.71 -32.77
N LEU A 524 -16.47 0.33 -32.16
CA LEU A 524 -16.17 1.70 -32.48
C LEU A 524 -14.71 2.06 -32.19
N LEU A 525 -14.18 1.64 -31.04
CA LEU A 525 -12.78 1.87 -30.69
C LEU A 525 -11.82 1.10 -31.59
N VAL A 526 -12.15 -0.13 -31.98
CA VAL A 526 -11.37 -0.89 -32.97
C VAL A 526 -11.40 -0.20 -34.31
N GLY A 527 -12.58 0.24 -34.79
CA GLY A 527 -12.72 0.97 -36.04
C GLY A 527 -11.87 2.24 -36.07
N VAL A 528 -11.93 3.06 -35.01
CA VAL A 528 -11.07 4.26 -34.87
C VAL A 528 -9.59 3.88 -34.84
N THR A 529 -9.22 2.79 -34.19
CA THR A 529 -7.81 2.34 -34.11
C THR A 529 -7.30 1.93 -35.50
N LEU A 530 -8.10 1.21 -36.26
CA LEU A 530 -7.77 0.81 -37.65
C LEU A 530 -7.62 2.05 -38.54
N LEU A 531 -8.51 3.04 -38.43
CA LEU A 531 -8.40 4.31 -39.16
C LEU A 531 -7.12 5.05 -38.75
N LEU A 532 -6.79 5.17 -37.46
CA LEU A 532 -5.55 5.80 -36.98
C LEU A 532 -4.29 5.05 -37.41
N ALA A 533 -4.38 3.73 -37.62
CA ALA A 533 -3.26 2.97 -38.17
C ALA A 533 -2.92 3.37 -39.60
N MET A 534 -3.88 3.96 -40.35
CA MET A 534 -3.65 4.46 -41.69
C MET A 534 -2.91 5.81 -41.66
N PRO A 535 -1.76 5.96 -42.37
CA PRO A 535 -0.95 7.18 -42.27
C PRO A 535 -1.67 8.45 -42.72
N TRP A 536 -2.57 8.34 -43.70
CA TRP A 536 -3.33 9.46 -44.20
C TRP A 536 -4.37 9.97 -43.19
N PHE A 537 -5.05 9.07 -42.50
CA PHE A 537 -6.06 9.43 -41.50
C PHE A 537 -5.43 10.07 -40.25
N ASP A 538 -4.33 9.54 -39.79
CA ASP A 538 -3.57 10.10 -38.65
C ASP A 538 -3.02 11.48 -38.99
N ARG A 539 -2.57 11.72 -40.24
CA ARG A 539 -2.17 13.05 -40.73
C ARG A 539 -3.35 14.01 -40.82
N ALA A 540 -4.50 13.54 -41.30
CA ALA A 540 -5.73 14.32 -41.40
C ALA A 540 -6.23 14.78 -40.05
N GLU A 541 -6.23 13.88 -39.01
CA GLU A 541 -6.64 14.21 -37.64
C GLU A 541 -5.77 15.33 -37.06
N ARG A 542 -4.46 15.26 -37.25
CA ARG A 542 -3.54 16.30 -36.77
C ARG A 542 -3.67 17.63 -37.52
N ARG A 543 -3.95 17.57 -38.83
CA ARG A 543 -4.09 18.77 -39.66
C ARG A 543 -5.44 19.47 -39.45
N TRP A 544 -6.49 18.69 -39.24
CA TRP A 544 -7.87 19.17 -39.11
C TRP A 544 -8.55 18.60 -37.87
N PRO A 545 -8.08 18.96 -36.67
CA PRO A 545 -8.49 18.27 -35.41
C PRO A 545 -9.98 18.45 -35.09
N PHE A 546 -10.64 19.52 -35.58
CA PHE A 546 -12.09 19.71 -35.40
C PHE A 546 -12.88 19.24 -36.63
N ALA A 547 -12.40 19.50 -37.85
CA ALA A 547 -13.15 19.17 -39.06
C ALA A 547 -13.26 17.67 -39.31
N LEU A 548 -12.22 16.87 -38.99
CA LEU A 548 -12.28 15.41 -39.19
C LEU A 548 -13.34 14.75 -38.29
N PRO A 549 -13.40 14.94 -36.97
CA PRO A 549 -14.48 14.37 -36.17
C PRO A 549 -15.85 14.91 -36.55
N LEU A 550 -15.96 16.18 -37.06
CA LEU A 550 -17.20 16.71 -37.59
C LEU A 550 -17.64 15.97 -38.87
N ALA A 551 -16.71 15.63 -39.77
CA ALA A 551 -16.98 14.80 -40.93
C ALA A 551 -17.42 13.36 -40.53
N LEU A 552 -16.75 12.76 -39.54
CA LEU A 552 -17.15 11.45 -39.00
C LEU A 552 -18.54 11.53 -38.35
N LEU A 553 -18.86 12.64 -37.67
CA LEU A 553 -20.18 12.88 -37.11
C LEU A 553 -21.24 12.88 -38.21
N ALA A 554 -20.98 13.59 -39.34
CA ALA A 554 -21.90 13.62 -40.50
C ALA A 554 -22.09 12.21 -41.08
N VAL A 555 -21.02 11.42 -41.25
CA VAL A 555 -21.11 10.04 -41.72
C VAL A 555 -21.90 9.15 -40.72
N GLY A 556 -21.65 9.32 -39.45
CA GLY A 556 -22.40 8.60 -38.40
C GLY A 556 -23.89 8.96 -38.36
N LEU A 557 -24.25 10.21 -38.64
CA LEU A 557 -25.64 10.66 -38.79
C LEU A 557 -26.31 10.05 -40.04
N LEU A 558 -25.61 9.94 -41.16
CA LEU A 558 -26.12 9.26 -42.36
C LEU A 558 -26.39 7.78 -42.08
N ALA A 559 -25.47 7.11 -41.36
CA ALA A 559 -25.68 5.72 -40.92
C ALA A 559 -26.88 5.59 -39.99
N ARG A 560 -27.09 6.53 -39.08
CA ARG A 560 -28.23 6.55 -38.17
C ARG A 560 -29.59 6.74 -38.88
N TYR A 561 -29.65 7.51 -39.95
CA TYR A 561 -30.87 7.76 -40.72
C TYR A 561 -31.10 6.70 -41.82
N ASP A 562 -30.44 5.58 -41.75
CA ASP A 562 -30.56 4.42 -42.65
C ASP A 562 -30.29 4.75 -44.13
N VAL A 563 -29.53 5.80 -44.40
CA VAL A 563 -29.20 6.18 -45.77
C VAL A 563 -28.38 5.09 -46.49
N PHE A 564 -27.62 4.31 -45.70
CA PHE A 564 -26.73 3.25 -46.24
C PHE A 564 -27.16 1.82 -45.85
N VAL A 565 -28.01 1.66 -44.87
CA VAL A 565 -28.40 0.35 -44.34
C VAL A 565 -29.92 0.35 -44.25
N GLY A 566 -30.59 -0.42 -45.06
CA GLY A 566 -32.06 -0.49 -45.09
C GLY A 566 -32.62 -0.88 -43.71
N GLU A 567 -33.95 -0.72 -43.51
CA GLU A 567 -34.65 -0.92 -42.24
C GLU A 567 -34.16 -2.15 -41.48
N THR A 568 -33.32 -1.94 -40.50
CA THR A 568 -32.92 -2.94 -39.52
C THR A 568 -33.87 -2.82 -38.34
N GLY A 569 -34.68 -3.82 -38.06
CA GLY A 569 -35.75 -3.91 -37.08
C GLY A 569 -35.63 -3.14 -35.74
N LYS A 570 -36.33 -3.51 -34.71
CA LYS A 570 -36.44 -2.84 -33.40
C LYS A 570 -35.08 -2.61 -32.68
N MET A 571 -34.00 -3.28 -33.11
CA MET A 571 -32.66 -3.21 -32.51
C MET A 571 -31.76 -2.13 -33.09
N HIS A 572 -32.23 -1.34 -34.06
CA HIS A 572 -31.47 -0.28 -34.72
C HIS A 572 -30.74 0.67 -33.75
N LEU A 573 -31.36 1.06 -32.65
CA LEU A 573 -30.78 1.99 -31.66
C LEU A 573 -29.56 1.44 -30.90
N PHE A 574 -29.28 0.15 -31.01
CA PHE A 574 -28.28 -0.57 -30.20
C PHE A 574 -27.09 -1.09 -31.02
N THR A 575 -27.07 -0.79 -32.31
CA THR A 575 -25.95 -1.21 -33.18
C THR A 575 -24.79 -0.22 -33.14
N PRO A 576 -23.53 -0.65 -33.39
CA PRO A 576 -22.38 0.26 -33.47
C PRO A 576 -22.57 1.39 -34.48
N ALA A 577 -23.20 1.11 -35.65
CA ALA A 577 -23.43 2.09 -36.69
C ALA A 577 -24.36 3.22 -36.24
N SER A 578 -25.45 2.91 -35.53
CA SER A 578 -26.43 3.88 -35.07
C SER A 578 -25.96 4.77 -33.92
N VAL A 579 -24.91 4.38 -33.19
CA VAL A 579 -24.35 5.15 -32.06
C VAL A 579 -22.99 5.78 -32.39
N ALA A 580 -22.42 5.50 -33.58
CA ALA A 580 -21.11 6.03 -34.01
C ALA A 580 -21.06 7.56 -33.99
N TRP A 581 -22.16 8.24 -34.35
CA TRP A 581 -22.26 9.69 -34.34
C TRP A 581 -22.06 10.30 -32.94
N LEU A 582 -22.46 9.59 -31.88
CA LEU A 582 -22.24 10.05 -30.50
C LEU A 582 -20.76 10.04 -30.11
N LEU A 583 -20.02 8.99 -30.54
CA LEU A 583 -18.57 8.94 -30.34
C LEU A 583 -17.88 10.10 -31.07
N ALA A 584 -18.22 10.31 -32.35
CA ALA A 584 -17.68 11.38 -33.17
C ALA A 584 -18.05 12.77 -32.63
N LEU A 585 -19.28 12.92 -32.10
CA LEU A 585 -19.73 14.17 -31.44
C LEU A 585 -18.88 14.46 -30.20
N GLY A 586 -18.70 13.48 -29.31
CA GLY A 586 -17.85 13.64 -28.13
C GLY A 586 -16.41 14.03 -28.49
N TRP A 587 -15.85 13.41 -29.53
CA TRP A 587 -14.55 13.76 -30.08
C TRP A 587 -14.52 15.20 -30.60
N ALA A 588 -15.53 15.63 -31.38
CA ALA A 588 -15.66 16.99 -31.89
C ALA A 588 -15.79 18.04 -30.76
N ILE A 589 -16.54 17.72 -29.69
CA ILE A 589 -16.67 18.60 -28.51
C ILE A 589 -15.32 18.89 -27.89
N GLN A 590 -14.48 17.86 -27.67
CA GLN A 590 -13.16 18.03 -27.08
C GLN A 590 -12.19 18.83 -27.98
N ARG A 591 -12.33 18.70 -29.31
CA ARG A 591 -11.49 19.39 -30.31
C ARG A 591 -12.04 20.77 -30.73
N GLY A 592 -13.21 21.14 -30.22
CA GLY A 592 -13.89 22.40 -30.54
C GLY A 592 -13.96 23.38 -29.39
N PRO A 593 -12.83 24.02 -28.97
CA PRO A 593 -12.82 24.94 -27.83
C PRO A 593 -13.45 26.31 -28.13
N ALA A 594 -13.53 26.74 -29.42
CA ALA A 594 -14.05 28.03 -29.77
C ALA A 594 -15.57 28.12 -29.59
N TRP A 595 -16.07 29.31 -29.22
CA TRP A 595 -17.50 29.52 -28.95
C TRP A 595 -18.40 29.15 -30.13
N TRP A 596 -18.00 29.49 -31.36
CA TRP A 596 -18.76 29.18 -32.57
C TRP A 596 -18.81 27.66 -32.87
N GLN A 597 -17.74 26.92 -32.54
CA GLN A 597 -17.70 25.48 -32.67
C GLN A 597 -18.69 24.84 -31.69
N ARG A 598 -18.70 25.30 -30.44
CA ARG A 598 -19.69 24.90 -29.44
C ARG A 598 -21.11 25.24 -29.85
N ALA A 599 -21.34 26.43 -30.40
CA ALA A 599 -22.65 26.83 -30.90
C ALA A 599 -23.11 25.94 -32.07
N LEU A 600 -22.21 25.61 -33.00
CA LEU A 600 -22.46 24.66 -34.10
C LEU A 600 -22.84 23.28 -33.58
N LEU A 601 -22.04 22.74 -32.66
CA LEU A 601 -22.33 21.41 -32.03
C LEU A 601 -23.64 21.42 -31.23
N THR A 602 -23.96 22.54 -30.59
CA THR A 602 -25.25 22.73 -29.91
C THR A 602 -26.41 22.68 -30.90
N ALA A 603 -26.30 23.38 -32.03
CA ALA A 603 -27.33 23.35 -33.07
C ALA A 603 -27.51 21.94 -33.62
N ILE A 604 -26.41 21.24 -33.91
CA ILE A 604 -26.45 19.82 -34.33
C ILE A 604 -27.19 18.96 -33.31
N VAL A 605 -26.84 19.09 -32.03
CA VAL A 605 -27.46 18.30 -30.94
C VAL A 605 -28.97 18.59 -30.81
N ILE A 606 -29.37 19.87 -30.86
CA ILE A 606 -30.77 20.27 -30.76
C ILE A 606 -31.58 19.73 -31.96
N ILE A 607 -30.99 19.68 -33.15
CA ILE A 607 -31.68 19.19 -34.35
C ILE A 607 -31.71 17.65 -34.37
N THR A 608 -30.62 16.98 -33.97
CA THR A 608 -30.46 15.55 -34.20
C THR A 608 -30.93 14.68 -33.05
N VAL A 609 -30.87 15.13 -31.78
CA VAL A 609 -31.28 14.32 -30.63
C VAL A 609 -32.80 14.11 -30.54
N PRO A 610 -33.67 15.11 -30.78
CA PRO A 610 -35.08 14.86 -31.00
C PRO A 610 -35.29 13.90 -32.18
N GLY A 611 -36.11 12.90 -32.04
CA GLY A 611 -36.28 11.81 -33.04
C GLY A 611 -35.23 10.71 -33.01
N PHE A 612 -34.26 10.78 -32.08
CA PHE A 612 -33.35 9.64 -31.85
C PHE A 612 -34.06 8.45 -31.20
N SER A 613 -35.09 8.69 -30.43
CA SER A 613 -35.86 7.66 -29.76
C SER A 613 -37.30 8.10 -29.61
N ALA A 614 -38.24 7.17 -29.70
CA ALA A 614 -39.64 7.41 -29.38
C ALA A 614 -39.90 7.69 -27.87
N ASN A 615 -38.91 7.40 -27.00
CA ASN A 615 -38.99 7.66 -25.56
C ASN A 615 -38.49 9.08 -25.26
N PRO A 616 -39.35 10.01 -24.79
CA PRO A 616 -39.00 11.41 -24.55
C PRO A 616 -37.97 11.56 -23.40
N ASP A 617 -38.01 10.71 -22.38
CA ASP A 617 -37.10 10.80 -21.24
C ASP A 617 -35.67 10.47 -21.66
N ARG A 618 -35.50 9.52 -22.60
CA ARG A 618 -34.23 9.23 -23.24
C ARG A 618 -33.67 10.44 -23.98
N VAL A 619 -34.53 11.09 -24.76
CA VAL A 619 -34.18 12.29 -25.54
C VAL A 619 -33.74 13.42 -24.60
N HIS A 620 -34.53 13.73 -23.55
CA HIS A 620 -34.22 14.79 -22.61
C HIS A 620 -32.92 14.50 -21.83
N PHE A 621 -32.72 13.27 -21.38
CA PHE A 621 -31.52 12.88 -20.63
C PHE A 621 -30.24 13.00 -21.48
N VAL A 622 -30.27 12.49 -22.72
CA VAL A 622 -29.13 12.58 -23.65
C VAL A 622 -28.87 14.03 -24.04
N LEU A 623 -29.91 14.80 -24.37
CA LEU A 623 -29.80 16.21 -24.72
C LEU A 623 -29.18 17.03 -23.58
N ALA A 624 -29.67 16.91 -22.37
CA ALA A 624 -29.14 17.60 -21.20
C ALA A 624 -27.68 17.24 -20.94
N GLY A 625 -27.34 15.93 -20.98
CA GLY A 625 -25.97 15.46 -20.78
C GLY A 625 -24.99 15.99 -21.83
N LEU A 626 -25.39 16.03 -23.11
CA LEU A 626 -24.56 16.57 -24.20
C LEU A 626 -24.37 18.09 -24.08
N LEU A 627 -25.42 18.83 -23.71
CA LEU A 627 -25.30 20.28 -23.47
C LEU A 627 -24.36 20.59 -22.30
N VAL A 628 -24.44 19.83 -21.22
CA VAL A 628 -23.47 19.91 -20.11
C VAL A 628 -22.07 19.64 -20.60
N LEU A 629 -21.85 18.58 -21.40
CA LEU A 629 -20.52 18.23 -21.94
C LEU A 629 -19.94 19.32 -22.86
N ILE A 630 -20.78 20.03 -23.65
CA ILE A 630 -20.39 21.11 -24.55
C ILE A 630 -19.97 22.37 -23.77
N TRP A 631 -20.80 22.77 -22.77
CA TRP A 631 -20.70 24.11 -22.18
C TRP A 631 -20.05 24.15 -20.82
N LEU A 632 -20.11 23.06 -20.05
CA LEU A 632 -19.64 23.00 -18.68
C LEU A 632 -18.47 22.01 -18.52
N PRO A 633 -17.21 22.45 -18.68
CA PRO A 633 -16.06 21.56 -18.50
C PRO A 633 -15.94 21.04 -17.06
N SER A 634 -16.49 21.79 -16.08
CA SER A 634 -16.56 21.38 -14.67
C SER A 634 -17.85 21.84 -14.03
N VAL A 635 -18.36 21.08 -13.06
CA VAL A 635 -19.57 21.37 -12.28
C VAL A 635 -19.20 21.59 -10.81
N ARG A 636 -19.93 22.46 -10.13
CA ARG A 636 -19.77 22.64 -8.69
C ARG A 636 -20.63 21.64 -7.93
N VAL A 637 -20.00 20.80 -7.12
CA VAL A 637 -20.66 19.73 -6.36
C VAL A 637 -20.29 19.87 -4.88
N PRO A 638 -21.22 19.59 -3.93
CA PRO A 638 -20.88 19.57 -2.51
C PRO A 638 -19.75 18.59 -2.21
N SER A 639 -18.81 18.99 -1.35
CA SER A 639 -17.57 18.25 -1.11
C SER A 639 -17.80 16.80 -0.63
N HIS A 640 -18.85 16.55 0.12
CA HIS A 640 -19.20 15.21 0.60
C HIS A 640 -19.70 14.25 -0.49
N VAL A 641 -20.18 14.79 -1.63
CA VAL A 641 -20.68 13.99 -2.77
C VAL A 641 -19.56 13.66 -3.78
N VAL A 642 -18.46 14.41 -3.78
CA VAL A 642 -17.38 14.25 -4.77
C VAL A 642 -16.80 12.83 -4.77
N ARG A 643 -16.50 12.27 -3.60
CA ARG A 643 -15.95 10.92 -3.46
C ARG A 643 -16.91 9.82 -3.91
N PRO A 644 -18.16 9.76 -3.44
CA PRO A 644 -19.14 8.81 -3.94
C PRO A 644 -19.26 8.84 -5.47
N LEU A 645 -19.37 10.03 -6.06
CA LEU A 645 -19.44 10.19 -7.52
C LEU A 645 -18.20 9.64 -8.23
N ALA A 646 -17.01 9.94 -7.71
CA ALA A 646 -15.77 9.44 -8.28
C ALA A 646 -15.66 7.91 -8.19
N VAL A 647 -16.02 7.32 -7.06
CA VAL A 647 -16.03 5.85 -6.87
C VAL A 647 -17.01 5.17 -7.84
N ILE A 648 -18.22 5.70 -7.97
CA ILE A 648 -19.21 5.16 -8.91
C ILE A 648 -18.73 5.32 -10.36
N ALA A 649 -18.17 6.48 -10.72
CA ALA A 649 -17.65 6.73 -12.05
C ALA A 649 -16.46 5.81 -12.41
N SER A 650 -15.55 5.55 -11.48
CA SER A 650 -14.42 4.64 -11.69
C SER A 650 -14.86 3.17 -11.81
N ALA A 651 -15.87 2.76 -11.05
CA ALA A 651 -16.42 1.42 -11.08
C ALA A 651 -17.47 1.19 -12.19
N SER A 652 -17.76 2.19 -13.04
CA SER A 652 -18.89 2.17 -13.99
C SER A 652 -18.91 0.96 -14.92
N LEU A 653 -17.74 0.47 -15.38
CA LEU A 653 -17.63 -0.75 -16.19
C LEU A 653 -18.13 -1.99 -15.43
N TRP A 654 -17.68 -2.18 -14.19
CA TRP A 654 -18.04 -3.33 -13.40
C TRP A 654 -19.49 -3.26 -12.90
N ILE A 655 -20.01 -2.08 -12.58
CA ILE A 655 -21.43 -1.87 -12.29
C ILE A 655 -22.27 -2.29 -13.51
N TYR A 656 -21.85 -1.87 -14.72
CA TYR A 656 -22.51 -2.26 -15.96
C TYR A 656 -22.47 -3.78 -16.23
N LEU A 657 -21.33 -4.42 -15.98
CA LEU A 657 -21.18 -5.87 -16.23
C LEU A 657 -21.97 -6.73 -15.25
N THR A 658 -22.01 -6.34 -13.98
CA THR A 658 -22.54 -7.20 -12.90
C THR A 658 -24.04 -7.03 -12.63
N HIS A 659 -24.65 -5.87 -12.98
CA HIS A 659 -26.02 -5.58 -12.56
C HIS A 659 -27.05 -6.61 -13.01
N TRP A 660 -26.93 -7.18 -14.23
CA TRP A 660 -27.82 -8.23 -14.73
C TRP A 660 -27.76 -9.54 -13.93
N ALA A 661 -26.65 -9.80 -13.25
CA ALA A 661 -26.54 -10.93 -12.35
C ALA A 661 -27.09 -10.63 -10.95
N VAL A 662 -27.11 -9.35 -10.54
CA VAL A 662 -27.41 -8.95 -9.15
C VAL A 662 -28.88 -8.60 -8.94
N PHE A 663 -29.51 -7.82 -9.81
CA PHE A 663 -30.83 -7.31 -9.52
C PHE A 663 -31.98 -8.32 -9.65
N PRO A 664 -31.99 -9.35 -10.54
CA PRO A 664 -33.16 -10.17 -10.74
C PRO A 664 -33.69 -10.87 -9.47
N PRO A 665 -32.85 -11.41 -8.57
CA PRO A 665 -33.33 -12.01 -7.32
C PRO A 665 -33.81 -10.99 -6.28
N LEU A 666 -33.39 -9.72 -6.38
CA LEU A 666 -33.67 -8.68 -5.39
C LEU A 666 -34.90 -7.82 -5.76
N ARG A 667 -35.24 -7.73 -7.05
CA ARG A 667 -36.35 -6.94 -7.55
C ARG A 667 -37.68 -7.24 -6.88
N PRO A 668 -38.06 -8.50 -6.60
CA PRO A 668 -39.32 -8.80 -5.91
C PRO A 668 -39.39 -8.18 -4.49
N THR A 669 -38.26 -7.85 -3.90
CA THR A 669 -38.20 -7.27 -2.53
C THR A 669 -38.28 -5.74 -2.57
N SER A 670 -37.45 -5.09 -3.38
CA SER A 670 -37.43 -3.62 -3.53
C SER A 670 -36.48 -3.21 -4.68
N ASP A 671 -36.96 -2.36 -5.58
CA ASP A 671 -36.18 -1.80 -6.68
C ASP A 671 -35.01 -0.93 -6.17
N TRP A 672 -35.21 -0.18 -5.10
CA TRP A 672 -34.16 0.63 -4.49
C TRP A 672 -33.05 -0.22 -3.84
N LEU A 673 -33.44 -1.32 -3.17
CA LEU A 673 -32.47 -2.27 -2.62
C LEU A 673 -31.66 -2.92 -3.74
N ALA A 674 -32.32 -3.30 -4.83
CA ALA A 674 -31.67 -3.88 -6.01
C ALA A 674 -30.68 -2.87 -6.65
N LEU A 675 -31.06 -1.59 -6.75
CA LEU A 675 -30.19 -0.53 -7.28
C LEU A 675 -28.92 -0.37 -6.42
N VAL A 676 -29.10 -0.24 -5.11
CA VAL A 676 -27.96 -0.10 -4.18
C VAL A 676 -27.07 -1.33 -4.21
N ALA A 677 -27.64 -2.53 -4.23
CA ALA A 677 -26.88 -3.78 -4.31
C ALA A 677 -26.07 -3.85 -5.61
N CYS A 678 -26.63 -3.47 -6.77
CA CYS A 678 -25.89 -3.43 -8.04
C CYS A 678 -24.69 -2.48 -7.98
N ILE A 679 -24.85 -1.30 -7.39
CA ILE A 679 -23.76 -0.33 -7.22
C ILE A 679 -22.69 -0.90 -6.30
N VAL A 680 -23.06 -1.44 -5.13
CA VAL A 680 -22.11 -2.00 -4.15
C VAL A 680 -21.33 -3.18 -4.70
N VAL A 681 -22.05 -4.15 -5.33
CA VAL A 681 -21.40 -5.32 -5.95
C VAL A 681 -20.48 -4.92 -7.10
N GLY A 682 -20.90 -3.97 -7.94
CA GLY A 682 -20.07 -3.48 -9.03
C GLY A 682 -18.80 -2.77 -8.52
N ILE A 683 -18.89 -2.00 -7.45
CA ILE A 683 -17.71 -1.39 -6.80
C ILE A 683 -16.80 -2.47 -6.23
N ALA A 684 -17.34 -3.47 -5.53
CA ALA A 684 -16.56 -4.58 -4.99
C ALA A 684 -15.85 -5.39 -6.10
N ALA A 685 -16.55 -5.67 -7.20
CA ALA A 685 -15.98 -6.34 -8.37
C ALA A 685 -14.85 -5.53 -9.03
N SER A 686 -15.01 -4.20 -9.13
CA SER A 686 -13.96 -3.29 -9.61
C SER A 686 -12.72 -3.34 -8.72
N MET A 687 -12.89 -3.31 -7.40
CA MET A 687 -11.77 -3.42 -6.45
C MET A 687 -11.06 -4.78 -6.55
N ALA A 688 -11.83 -5.87 -6.64
CA ALA A 688 -11.27 -7.21 -6.81
C ALA A 688 -10.48 -7.34 -8.12
N TRP A 689 -11.01 -6.83 -9.22
CA TRP A 689 -10.32 -6.81 -10.51
C TRP A 689 -9.00 -6.03 -10.46
N ASN A 690 -9.00 -4.86 -9.86
CA ASN A 690 -7.79 -4.04 -9.71
C ASN A 690 -6.68 -4.78 -8.95
N LEU A 691 -7.05 -5.59 -7.94
CA LEU A 691 -6.10 -6.45 -7.22
C LEU A 691 -5.56 -7.59 -8.10
N VAL A 692 -6.42 -8.23 -8.90
CA VAL A 692 -6.02 -9.31 -9.83
C VAL A 692 -5.10 -8.77 -10.92
N ASP A 693 -5.47 -7.66 -11.54
CA ASP A 693 -4.71 -7.01 -12.61
C ASP A 693 -3.33 -6.53 -12.13
N ALA A 694 -3.26 -5.93 -10.93
CA ALA A 694 -1.99 -5.54 -10.31
C ALA A 694 -1.07 -6.75 -10.08
N ARG A 695 -1.61 -7.89 -9.62
CA ARG A 695 -0.85 -9.13 -9.44
C ARG A 695 -0.37 -9.71 -10.77
N ALA A 696 -1.24 -9.75 -11.78
CA ALA A 696 -0.91 -10.25 -13.10
C ALA A 696 0.22 -9.44 -13.77
N ARG A 697 0.13 -8.11 -13.72
CA ARG A 697 1.18 -7.20 -14.23
C ARG A 697 2.50 -7.35 -13.46
N SER A 698 2.45 -7.57 -12.15
CA SER A 698 3.64 -7.84 -11.33
C SER A 698 4.30 -9.15 -11.72
N ALA A 699 3.53 -10.22 -11.90
CA ALA A 699 4.04 -11.52 -12.31
C ALA A 699 4.66 -11.49 -13.72
N TRP A 700 4.03 -10.79 -14.65
CA TRP A 700 4.53 -10.63 -16.02
C TRP A 700 5.86 -9.86 -16.05
N ARG A 701 5.98 -8.76 -15.29
CA ARG A 701 7.24 -8.00 -15.17
C ARG A 701 8.37 -8.83 -14.59
N LYS A 702 8.09 -9.68 -13.59
CA LYS A 702 9.09 -10.61 -13.03
C LYS A 702 9.57 -11.61 -14.08
N ARG A 703 8.68 -12.11 -14.95
CA ARG A 703 9.05 -13.00 -16.06
C ARG A 703 9.97 -12.30 -17.05
N GLN A 704 9.62 -11.08 -17.46
CA GLN A 704 10.47 -10.29 -18.38
C GLN A 704 11.85 -9.97 -17.77
N ALA A 705 11.92 -9.58 -16.50
CA ALA A 705 13.20 -9.34 -15.83
C ALA A 705 14.06 -10.58 -15.80
N ASN A 706 13.49 -11.75 -15.51
CA ASN A 706 14.19 -13.03 -15.51
C ASN A 706 14.63 -13.44 -16.93
N GLU A 707 13.85 -13.14 -17.98
CA GLU A 707 14.23 -13.41 -19.38
C GLU A 707 15.37 -12.52 -19.84
N VAL A 708 15.37 -11.23 -19.47
CA VAL A 708 16.46 -10.29 -19.75
C VAL A 708 17.74 -10.70 -19.01
N GLU A 709 17.62 -11.19 -17.78
CA GLU A 709 18.76 -11.68 -17.00
C GLU A 709 19.32 -13.00 -17.58
N ARG A 710 18.48 -13.88 -18.08
CA ARG A 710 18.89 -15.10 -18.81
C ARG A 710 19.48 -14.80 -20.19
N ALA A 711 19.08 -13.72 -20.83
CA ALA A 711 19.56 -13.29 -22.15
C ALA A 711 20.85 -12.46 -22.08
N ARG A 712 21.37 -12.10 -20.87
CA ARG A 712 22.71 -11.52 -20.72
C ARG A 712 23.73 -12.56 -21.08
N PRO A 713 24.53 -12.40 -22.16
CA PRO A 713 25.56 -13.36 -22.50
C PRO A 713 26.59 -13.39 -21.38
N LEU A 714 27.10 -14.59 -21.10
CA LEU A 714 28.31 -14.89 -20.31
C LEU A 714 29.55 -14.21 -20.98
N VAL A 715 29.61 -12.89 -20.89
CA VAL A 715 30.80 -12.12 -21.26
C VAL A 715 31.40 -11.61 -19.97
N GLN A 716 32.10 -12.50 -19.27
CA GLN A 716 33.19 -12.19 -18.34
C GLN A 716 33.83 -13.50 -17.82
N SER A 717 34.54 -14.21 -18.72
CA SER A 717 35.62 -15.07 -18.31
C SER A 717 36.61 -15.18 -19.45
N THR A 718 37.33 -14.12 -19.72
CA THR A 718 38.69 -14.14 -20.35
C THR A 718 39.23 -12.70 -20.32
N VAL A 719 39.84 -12.32 -19.25
CA VAL A 719 41.08 -11.53 -19.16
C VAL A 719 41.74 -11.85 -17.82
#